data_5e4b0ceb717c0b44918b9a2e32be8c48
#
_entry.id   5e4b0ceb717c0b44918b9a2e32be8c48
#
_cell.length_a   1.000
_cell.length_b   1.000
_cell.length_c   1.000
_cell.angle_alpha   90.00
_cell.angle_beta   90.00
_cell.angle_gamma   90.00
#
_symmetry.space_group_name_H-M   'P 1'
#
loop_
_entity.id
_entity.type
_entity.pdbx_description
1 polymer ?
#
loop_
_entity_poly.entity_id
_entity_poly.type
_entity_poly.pdbx_seq_one_letter_code
_entity_poly.pdbx_strand_id
1 'polypeptide(L)'
;MMLDLGERHTIRRLLKKVNRLAPEMRQMSNSQLQQQTALLREQIKAGKTLEQVLPRAYATVREADYRVLGLYPYDVQVMGAIVMNQGYIAEMKTGEGKTLTATMPLYLNGLMHRGAFLVTPNEYLAERDETQLAPVYEFLGLTVSTAFRKSTDKRKTSVTPKEKREWYGADIVYMTSSGFAFDYLFSNLAGDKEGQFFPKPFNYALVDEVDMVLLDSATSPFVVASAPRVLSTMYKLADDFVVSLVPKLDYVVKRRDKAVWLTYHGVRKAESYFRIEDLFDLKYRELYRHICLALRSHFFMKRDHDYVVRDGKVILLDETNGRLMKGIQVSSGIQQATEQKEGVDVTPLRKTAASVTFPSLFGMFNKIAGMSGTAKVDENEFINTYNMKVVTIPTNKPVIRQDLPAKIYLTTSDKLLDALKEVVKLHQMGRPVLLVAGSVENSEIISELLLNRGIPHNVLNAFNASREAAMVKDAGQEGAVTVATNMAGRGTDIKISEAVRKKGGLAVIGTEMLAERVRLQLAGRAGRQGDPGTSQFYVSLEDDFVTKAMTTRFQKYYRHKVAKKRAGKDIVQLHGPRIRFSLWMLKNRVASSEESQRTQTNKYETTLRLQRATFYDDRNRVIGQDDLQKTVDRWVNQGIEFFLDKHEHWDSVAIKRLVNHHFTYEAVDLPDNLSDREQVRVYLKRLCQQIIDQKATTLITKEQLNTFYRKCLLTALDTSWTDQVDYLNTLRSYVGSWSLAGRDSGYVYNERAYNAYQKLLKKAKMRAIDNLMLSIISLNKKNQLVVQFM
;
A
#
# COMPACT_ATOMS: atom_id res chain seq x y z
N MET A 1 -1.29 22.67 -15.08
CA MET A 1 -2.40 23.63 -15.04
C MET A 1 -2.11 24.65 -13.95
N MET A 2 -2.01 25.94 -14.27
CA MET A 2 -1.88 26.97 -13.23
C MET A 2 -3.18 26.98 -12.42
N LEU A 3 -3.08 27.24 -11.09
CA LEU A 3 -4.27 27.56 -10.30
C LEU A 3 -5.17 28.50 -11.07
N ASP A 4 -6.46 28.23 -11.09
CA ASP A 4 -7.46 29.17 -11.59
C ASP A 4 -7.31 30.51 -10.84
N LEU A 5 -7.43 31.62 -11.54
CA LEU A 5 -7.30 32.94 -10.95
C LEU A 5 -8.21 33.11 -9.71
N GLY A 6 -9.37 32.45 -9.72
CA GLY A 6 -10.31 32.41 -8.59
C GLY A 6 -9.75 31.69 -7.34
N GLU A 7 -9.08 30.56 -7.52
CA GLU A 7 -8.49 29.79 -6.41
C GLU A 7 -7.35 30.58 -5.72
N ARG A 8 -6.49 31.22 -6.53
CA ARG A 8 -5.42 32.11 -6.00
C ARG A 8 -6.00 33.30 -5.24
N HIS A 9 -7.08 33.88 -5.74
CA HIS A 9 -7.74 34.98 -5.06
C HIS A 9 -8.34 34.52 -3.71
N THR A 10 -8.97 33.38 -3.68
CA THR A 10 -9.56 32.77 -2.45
C THR A 10 -8.49 32.51 -1.39
N ILE A 11 -7.36 31.89 -1.75
CA ILE A 11 -6.26 31.64 -0.83
C ILE A 11 -5.71 32.95 -0.26
N ARG A 12 -5.45 33.96 -1.10
CA ARG A 12 -4.98 35.28 -0.66
C ARG A 12 -5.98 36.00 0.22
N ARG A 13 -7.27 35.89 -0.06
CA ARG A 13 -8.35 36.49 0.73
C ARG A 13 -8.43 35.85 2.12
N LEU A 14 -8.33 34.53 2.21
CA LEU A 14 -8.32 33.81 3.49
C LEU A 14 -7.07 34.15 4.29
N LEU A 15 -5.90 34.16 3.66
CA LEU A 15 -4.64 34.59 4.30
C LEU A 15 -4.75 35.98 4.91
N LYS A 16 -5.30 36.97 4.16
CA LYS A 16 -5.52 38.32 4.68
C LYS A 16 -6.44 38.33 5.90
N LYS A 17 -7.50 37.48 5.93
CA LYS A 17 -8.38 37.36 7.08
C LYS A 17 -7.66 36.76 8.29
N VAL A 18 -6.84 35.72 8.11
CA VAL A 18 -6.01 35.14 9.17
C VAL A 18 -5.05 36.18 9.75
N ASN A 19 -4.32 36.91 8.89
CA ASN A 19 -3.37 37.93 9.33
C ASN A 19 -4.04 39.08 10.06
N ARG A 20 -5.28 39.47 9.69
CA ARG A 20 -6.03 40.52 10.38
C ARG A 20 -6.38 40.15 11.83
N LEU A 21 -6.54 38.86 12.12
CA LEU A 21 -6.86 38.35 13.48
C LEU A 21 -5.60 38.13 14.34
N ALA A 22 -4.41 38.13 13.76
CA ALA A 22 -3.17 37.84 14.48
C ALA A 22 -2.90 38.81 15.66
N PRO A 23 -3.14 40.15 15.56
CA PRO A 23 -2.96 41.04 16.71
C PRO A 23 -3.91 40.74 17.88
N GLU A 24 -5.16 40.38 17.58
CA GLU A 24 -6.14 39.96 18.58
C GLU A 24 -5.67 38.71 19.35
N MET A 25 -5.19 37.69 18.62
CA MET A 25 -4.70 36.44 19.23
C MET A 25 -3.48 36.70 20.12
N ARG A 26 -2.57 37.58 19.74
CA ARG A 26 -1.37 37.96 20.53
C ARG A 26 -1.70 38.62 21.84
N GLN A 27 -2.79 39.40 21.89
CA GLN A 27 -3.24 40.08 23.09
C GLN A 27 -3.97 39.20 24.08
N MET A 28 -4.47 38.02 23.62
CA MET A 28 -5.16 37.08 24.49
C MET A 28 -4.23 36.45 25.53
N SER A 29 -4.72 36.25 26.74
CA SER A 29 -4.08 35.39 27.73
C SER A 29 -4.10 33.93 27.25
N ASN A 30 -3.28 33.05 27.85
CA ASN A 30 -3.29 31.63 27.54
C ASN A 30 -4.68 31.02 27.71
N SER A 31 -5.38 31.35 28.80
CA SER A 31 -6.76 30.85 29.05
C SER A 31 -7.74 31.33 27.99
N GLN A 32 -7.66 32.59 27.56
CA GLN A 32 -8.50 33.12 26.48
C GLN A 32 -8.22 32.45 25.13
N LEU A 33 -6.95 32.14 24.83
CA LEU A 33 -6.57 31.47 23.62
C LEU A 33 -7.07 30.00 23.61
N GLN A 34 -6.99 29.32 24.75
CA GLN A 34 -7.54 27.96 24.93
C GLN A 34 -9.05 27.93 24.77
N GLN A 35 -9.76 28.93 25.28
CA GLN A 35 -11.21 29.03 25.14
C GLN A 35 -11.67 29.18 23.67
N GLN A 36 -10.81 29.61 22.76
CA GLN A 36 -11.15 29.70 21.34
C GLN A 36 -11.61 28.36 20.77
N THR A 37 -11.04 27.25 21.23
CA THR A 37 -11.44 25.90 20.78
C THR A 37 -12.90 25.62 21.10
N ALA A 38 -13.34 25.92 22.31
CA ALA A 38 -14.76 25.77 22.74
C ALA A 38 -15.68 26.65 21.89
N LEU A 39 -15.34 27.94 21.72
CA LEU A 39 -16.10 28.89 20.91
C LEU A 39 -16.23 28.43 19.45
N LEU A 40 -15.14 27.93 18.84
CA LEU A 40 -15.15 27.42 17.47
C LEU A 40 -16.02 26.16 17.33
N ARG A 41 -15.96 25.25 18.32
CA ARG A 41 -16.81 24.06 18.38
C ARG A 41 -18.29 24.41 18.47
N GLU A 42 -18.65 25.40 19.31
CA GLU A 42 -20.01 25.91 19.38
C GLU A 42 -20.50 26.52 18.07
N GLN A 43 -19.65 27.29 17.39
CA GLN A 43 -20.00 27.88 16.11
C GLN A 43 -20.23 26.80 15.02
N ILE A 44 -19.45 25.73 15.03
CA ILE A 44 -19.64 24.60 14.13
C ILE A 44 -20.95 23.86 14.47
N LYS A 45 -21.24 23.62 15.76
CA LYS A 45 -22.51 23.03 16.20
C LYS A 45 -23.72 23.90 15.82
N ALA A 46 -23.55 25.22 15.81
CA ALA A 46 -24.58 26.18 15.38
C ALA A 46 -24.71 26.28 13.84
N GLY A 47 -24.02 25.43 13.07
CA GLY A 47 -24.16 25.31 11.63
C GLY A 47 -23.16 26.11 10.78
N LYS A 48 -22.14 26.76 11.39
CA LYS A 48 -21.08 27.38 10.59
C LYS A 48 -20.21 26.32 9.93
N THR A 49 -19.83 26.54 8.68
CA THR A 49 -18.91 25.66 7.94
C THR A 49 -17.47 25.82 8.41
N LEU A 50 -16.63 24.80 8.18
CA LEU A 50 -15.20 24.88 8.49
C LEU A 50 -14.52 26.06 7.78
N GLU A 51 -14.94 26.41 6.55
CA GLU A 51 -14.39 27.57 5.83
C GLU A 51 -14.70 28.90 6.51
N GLN A 52 -15.87 29.02 7.12
CA GLN A 52 -16.26 30.25 7.85
C GLN A 52 -15.47 30.46 9.13
N VAL A 53 -15.13 29.38 9.84
CA VAL A 53 -14.35 29.43 11.08
C VAL A 53 -12.82 29.36 10.85
N LEU A 54 -12.38 28.93 9.67
CA LEU A 54 -10.96 28.76 9.30
C LEU A 54 -10.09 29.97 9.65
N PRO A 55 -10.44 31.22 9.33
CA PRO A 55 -9.55 32.33 9.63
C PRO A 55 -9.23 32.47 11.11
N ARG A 56 -10.24 32.29 11.98
CA ARG A 56 -10.07 32.38 13.42
C ARG A 56 -9.31 31.16 13.96
N ALA A 57 -9.65 29.97 13.49
CA ALA A 57 -8.96 28.73 13.87
C ALA A 57 -7.46 28.78 13.51
N TYR A 58 -7.12 29.25 12.31
CA TYR A 58 -5.71 29.34 11.87
C TYR A 58 -4.95 30.44 12.64
N ALA A 59 -5.58 31.56 12.93
CA ALA A 59 -4.94 32.59 13.75
C ALA A 59 -4.69 32.08 15.18
N THR A 60 -5.62 31.31 15.75
CA THR A 60 -5.50 30.70 17.09
C THR A 60 -4.33 29.70 17.14
N VAL A 61 -4.28 28.73 16.21
CA VAL A 61 -3.23 27.71 16.25
C VAL A 61 -1.87 28.28 15.90
N ARG A 62 -1.80 29.28 15.02
CA ARG A 62 -0.55 29.98 14.66
C ARG A 62 0.06 30.70 15.86
N GLU A 63 -0.76 31.31 16.72
CA GLU A 63 -0.32 31.90 17.98
C GLU A 63 0.07 30.84 19.01
N ALA A 64 -0.66 29.72 19.07
CA ALA A 64 -0.31 28.61 19.93
C ALA A 64 1.03 27.95 19.52
N ASP A 65 1.29 27.77 18.22
CA ASP A 65 2.59 27.33 17.70
C ASP A 65 3.72 28.22 18.20
N TYR A 66 3.52 29.54 18.20
CA TYR A 66 4.53 30.48 18.69
C TYR A 66 4.75 30.36 20.21
N ARG A 67 3.65 30.27 20.99
CA ARG A 67 3.77 30.19 22.45
C ARG A 67 4.37 28.90 22.96
N VAL A 68 4.03 27.79 22.31
CA VAL A 68 4.43 26.45 22.74
C VAL A 68 5.79 26.04 22.15
N LEU A 69 6.01 26.33 20.85
CA LEU A 69 7.20 25.87 20.12
C LEU A 69 8.23 26.99 19.86
N GLY A 70 7.88 28.27 20.10
CA GLY A 70 8.69 29.41 19.69
C GLY A 70 8.71 29.64 18.17
N LEU A 71 7.84 28.96 17.40
CA LEU A 71 7.83 28.98 15.94
C LEU A 71 6.52 29.63 15.45
N TYR A 72 6.60 30.80 14.84
CA TYR A 72 5.45 31.46 14.23
C TYR A 72 5.36 31.08 12.74
N PRO A 73 4.32 30.36 12.28
CA PRO A 73 4.20 29.94 10.89
C PRO A 73 4.21 31.11 9.91
N TYR A 74 5.00 30.97 8.82
CA TYR A 74 5.08 31.97 7.76
C TYR A 74 3.81 32.03 6.90
N ASP A 75 3.60 33.14 6.21
CA ASP A 75 2.45 33.30 5.33
C ASP A 75 2.35 32.23 4.23
N VAL A 76 3.48 31.78 3.70
CA VAL A 76 3.53 30.66 2.74
C VAL A 76 3.06 29.34 3.34
N GLN A 77 3.33 29.12 4.63
CA GLN A 77 2.84 27.93 5.36
C GLN A 77 1.33 28.03 5.59
N VAL A 78 0.79 29.20 5.93
CA VAL A 78 -0.66 29.42 6.03
C VAL A 78 -1.33 29.17 4.67
N MET A 79 -0.73 29.61 3.56
CA MET A 79 -1.24 29.30 2.20
C MET A 79 -1.28 27.79 1.95
N GLY A 80 -0.22 27.07 2.30
CA GLY A 80 -0.17 25.60 2.21
C GLY A 80 -1.28 24.93 3.03
N ALA A 81 -1.48 25.39 4.26
CA ALA A 81 -2.55 24.91 5.15
C ALA A 81 -3.95 25.15 4.58
N ILE A 82 -4.22 26.31 3.97
CA ILE A 82 -5.49 26.60 3.30
C ILE A 82 -5.73 25.63 2.13
N VAL A 83 -4.70 25.37 1.32
CA VAL A 83 -4.76 24.41 0.20
C VAL A 83 -5.10 23.01 0.72
N MET A 84 -4.42 22.56 1.78
CA MET A 84 -4.69 21.24 2.37
C MET A 84 -6.11 21.15 2.98
N ASN A 85 -6.63 22.23 3.54
CA ASN A 85 -8.01 22.21 4.01
C ASN A 85 -9.04 22.12 2.88
N GLN A 86 -8.70 22.56 1.68
CA GLN A 86 -9.56 22.41 0.48
C GLN A 86 -9.56 20.97 -0.11
N GLY A 87 -8.78 20.04 0.46
CA GLY A 87 -8.64 18.68 -0.06
C GLY A 87 -7.66 18.58 -1.24
N TYR A 88 -6.72 19.52 -1.36
CA TYR A 88 -5.71 19.54 -2.39
C TYR A 88 -4.34 19.14 -1.83
N ILE A 89 -3.39 18.91 -2.72
CA ILE A 89 -2.00 18.67 -2.37
C ILE A 89 -1.25 20.00 -2.38
N ALA A 90 -0.66 20.37 -1.23
CA ALA A 90 0.27 21.49 -1.15
C ALA A 90 1.67 21.02 -1.54
N GLU A 91 2.14 21.42 -2.74
CA GLU A 91 3.54 21.21 -3.09
C GLU A 91 4.40 22.29 -2.42
N MET A 92 5.02 21.93 -1.30
CA MET A 92 5.95 22.77 -0.55
C MET A 92 7.34 22.15 -0.66
N LYS A 93 8.33 22.93 -1.11
CA LYS A 93 9.71 22.43 -1.26
C LYS A 93 10.24 21.87 0.05
N THR A 94 11.15 20.91 -0.05
CA THR A 94 11.76 20.29 1.12
C THR A 94 12.45 21.35 1.98
N GLY A 95 12.21 21.30 3.30
CA GLY A 95 12.75 22.31 4.23
C GLY A 95 11.86 23.54 4.46
N GLU A 96 10.70 23.68 3.79
CA GLU A 96 9.76 24.80 3.98
C GLU A 96 8.85 24.64 5.22
N GLY A 97 9.09 23.63 6.07
CA GLY A 97 8.36 23.42 7.31
C GLY A 97 6.97 22.83 7.15
N LYS A 98 6.83 21.80 6.29
CA LYS A 98 5.59 21.05 6.09
C LYS A 98 4.96 20.57 7.40
N THR A 99 5.77 20.07 8.32
CA THR A 99 5.34 19.57 9.63
C THR A 99 4.60 20.66 10.43
N LEU A 100 5.16 21.86 10.51
CA LEU A 100 4.51 23.01 11.18
C LEU A 100 3.26 23.47 10.41
N THR A 101 3.27 23.40 9.08
CA THR A 101 2.11 23.74 8.26
C THR A 101 0.91 22.83 8.54
N ALA A 102 1.16 21.57 8.84
CA ALA A 102 0.12 20.58 9.13
C ALA A 102 -0.68 20.88 10.42
N THR A 103 -0.15 21.67 11.35
CA THR A 103 -0.85 22.02 12.61
C THR A 103 -2.21 22.67 12.34
N MET A 104 -2.27 23.55 11.36
CA MET A 104 -3.46 24.35 11.05
C MET A 104 -4.63 23.52 10.51
N PRO A 105 -4.49 22.71 9.43
CA PRO A 105 -5.60 21.90 8.93
C PRO A 105 -5.98 20.75 9.88
N LEU A 106 -5.03 20.20 10.64
CA LEU A 106 -5.33 19.16 11.65
C LEU A 106 -6.14 19.75 12.81
N TYR A 107 -5.74 20.90 13.35
CA TYR A 107 -6.50 21.60 14.37
C TYR A 107 -7.93 21.88 13.90
N LEU A 108 -8.09 22.48 12.73
CA LEU A 108 -9.40 22.86 12.19
C LEU A 108 -10.35 21.65 12.02
N ASN A 109 -9.83 20.54 11.46
CA ASN A 109 -10.63 19.34 11.25
C ASN A 109 -10.82 18.54 12.56
N GLY A 110 -9.89 18.63 13.51
CA GLY A 110 -10.01 18.05 14.87
C GLY A 110 -11.12 18.67 15.71
N LEU A 111 -11.53 19.92 15.41
CA LEU A 111 -12.67 20.58 16.09
C LEU A 111 -13.99 19.79 15.94
N MET A 112 -14.12 18.96 14.91
CA MET A 112 -15.35 18.21 14.63
C MET A 112 -15.53 16.94 15.49
N HIS A 113 -14.59 16.54 16.31
CA HIS A 113 -14.59 15.27 17.06
C HIS A 113 -14.81 14.00 16.21
N ARG A 114 -14.48 14.07 14.92
CA ARG A 114 -14.62 12.94 13.98
C ARG A 114 -13.28 12.35 13.56
N GLY A 115 -12.19 12.77 14.22
CA GLY A 115 -10.83 12.41 13.92
C GLY A 115 -10.24 13.15 12.70
N ALA A 116 -9.09 13.79 12.91
CA ALA A 116 -8.22 14.29 11.86
C ALA A 116 -6.96 13.43 11.87
N PHE A 117 -6.68 12.76 10.75
CA PHE A 117 -5.60 11.79 10.65
C PHE A 117 -4.41 12.37 9.91
N LEU A 118 -3.21 12.31 10.50
CA LEU A 118 -1.96 12.53 9.79
C LEU A 118 -1.33 11.18 9.43
N VAL A 119 -1.18 10.95 8.13
CA VAL A 119 -0.63 9.69 7.60
C VAL A 119 0.79 9.91 7.12
N THR A 120 1.74 9.15 7.68
CA THR A 120 3.16 9.20 7.30
C THR A 120 3.63 7.88 6.69
N PRO A 121 4.77 7.86 5.98
CA PRO A 121 5.33 6.64 5.43
C PRO A 121 5.82 5.62 6.47
N ASN A 122 6.25 6.07 7.66
CA ASN A 122 6.81 5.20 8.70
C ASN A 122 6.53 5.71 10.13
N GLU A 123 6.67 4.82 11.12
CA GLU A 123 6.40 5.11 12.53
C GLU A 123 7.33 6.17 13.12
N TYR A 124 8.60 6.19 12.70
CA TYR A 124 9.57 7.17 13.19
C TYR A 124 9.13 8.61 12.90
N LEU A 125 8.66 8.87 11.67
CA LEU A 125 8.16 10.20 11.31
C LEU A 125 6.87 10.54 12.05
N ALA A 126 5.96 9.60 12.20
CA ALA A 126 4.71 9.81 12.93
C ALA A 126 4.97 10.11 14.42
N GLU A 127 5.84 9.34 15.09
CA GLU A 127 6.20 9.53 16.50
C GLU A 127 6.95 10.84 16.71
N ARG A 128 7.90 11.16 15.83
CA ARG A 128 8.65 12.43 15.90
C ARG A 128 7.73 13.64 15.79
N ASP A 129 6.87 13.65 14.77
CA ASP A 129 5.99 14.78 14.47
C ASP A 129 4.90 14.92 15.54
N GLU A 130 4.35 13.81 16.02
CA GLU A 130 3.42 13.82 17.15
C GLU A 130 4.10 14.37 18.42
N THR A 131 5.26 13.85 18.79
CA THR A 131 5.99 14.29 19.98
C THR A 131 6.33 15.80 19.93
N GLN A 132 6.64 16.31 18.76
CA GLN A 132 6.93 17.73 18.56
C GLN A 132 5.68 18.60 18.62
N LEU A 133 4.56 18.15 18.05
CA LEU A 133 3.38 19.00 17.81
C LEU A 133 2.22 18.74 18.79
N ALA A 134 2.14 17.56 19.43
CA ALA A 134 1.09 17.27 20.40
C ALA A 134 0.93 18.36 21.48
N PRO A 135 2.02 18.94 22.05
CA PRO A 135 1.89 20.00 23.04
C PRO A 135 1.08 21.22 22.56
N VAL A 136 1.08 21.52 21.26
CA VAL A 136 0.30 22.64 20.70
C VAL A 136 -1.19 22.33 20.74
N TYR A 137 -1.55 21.13 20.31
CA TYR A 137 -2.95 20.71 20.29
C TYR A 137 -3.52 20.51 21.69
N GLU A 138 -2.74 19.91 22.59
CA GLU A 138 -3.08 19.74 24.01
C GLU A 138 -3.24 21.07 24.70
N PHE A 139 -2.36 22.05 24.44
CA PHE A 139 -2.51 23.41 24.91
C PHE A 139 -3.85 24.03 24.48
N LEU A 140 -4.32 23.70 23.27
CA LEU A 140 -5.61 24.16 22.74
C LEU A 140 -6.79 23.25 23.17
N GLY A 141 -6.58 22.22 23.99
CA GLY A 141 -7.62 21.35 24.53
C GLY A 141 -8.12 20.27 23.56
N LEU A 142 -7.29 19.83 22.60
CA LEU A 142 -7.56 18.69 21.73
C LEU A 142 -6.79 17.46 22.21
N THR A 143 -7.39 16.28 22.01
CA THR A 143 -6.71 15.01 22.28
C THR A 143 -5.89 14.55 21.09
N VAL A 144 -4.68 14.03 21.37
CA VAL A 144 -3.75 13.55 20.34
C VAL A 144 -3.32 12.12 20.67
N SER A 145 -3.15 11.31 19.65
CA SER A 145 -2.65 9.93 19.81
C SER A 145 -1.82 9.49 18.60
N THR A 146 -1.05 8.41 18.81
CA THR A 146 -0.47 7.61 17.72
C THR A 146 -1.28 6.32 17.58
N ALA A 147 -1.51 5.86 16.34
CA ALA A 147 -2.18 4.57 16.07
C ALA A 147 -1.23 3.36 16.20
N PHE A 148 -0.18 3.50 16.98
CA PHE A 148 0.80 2.45 17.31
C PHE A 148 1.44 2.78 18.67
N ARG A 149 2.12 1.80 19.26
CA ARG A 149 2.86 2.04 20.51
C ARG A 149 4.14 2.80 20.23
N LYS A 150 4.38 3.86 20.99
CA LYS A 150 5.61 4.63 20.88
C LYS A 150 6.84 3.78 21.24
N SER A 151 7.99 4.15 20.71
CA SER A 151 9.27 3.49 20.96
C SER A 151 9.67 3.45 22.45
N THR A 152 9.14 4.39 23.24
CA THR A 152 9.34 4.46 24.70
C THR A 152 8.47 3.46 25.47
N ASP A 153 7.43 2.90 24.87
CA ASP A 153 6.55 1.92 25.53
C ASP A 153 7.15 0.52 25.50
N LYS A 154 7.62 0.06 26.65
CA LYS A 154 8.27 -1.24 26.81
C LYS A 154 7.32 -2.43 27.00
N ARG A 155 6.00 -2.22 26.95
CA ARG A 155 5.03 -3.32 27.07
C ARG A 155 5.19 -4.30 25.92
N LYS A 156 5.32 -5.60 26.25
CA LYS A 156 5.46 -6.70 25.25
C LYS A 156 4.12 -7.36 24.88
N THR A 157 3.01 -6.94 25.49
CA THR A 157 1.68 -7.50 25.22
C THR A 157 1.15 -7.09 23.86
N SER A 158 0.33 -7.92 23.24
CA SER A 158 -0.37 -7.54 22.01
C SER A 158 -1.28 -6.33 22.24
N VAL A 159 -1.45 -5.50 21.21
CA VAL A 159 -2.38 -4.35 21.28
C VAL A 159 -3.82 -4.87 21.24
N THR A 160 -4.64 -4.40 22.17
CA THR A 160 -6.04 -4.80 22.26
C THR A 160 -6.95 -3.91 21.38
N PRO A 161 -8.13 -4.42 20.95
CA PRO A 161 -9.11 -3.57 20.24
C PRO A 161 -9.57 -2.34 21.06
N LYS A 162 -9.58 -2.45 22.39
CA LYS A 162 -9.90 -1.33 23.28
C LYS A 162 -8.86 -0.22 23.19
N GLU A 163 -7.55 -0.56 23.27
CA GLU A 163 -6.47 0.42 23.09
C GLU A 163 -6.56 1.09 21.72
N LYS A 164 -6.84 0.33 20.66
CA LYS A 164 -7.00 0.90 19.32
C LYS A 164 -8.21 1.84 19.22
N ARG A 165 -9.33 1.52 19.85
CA ARG A 165 -10.48 2.45 19.93
C ARG A 165 -10.12 3.76 20.64
N GLU A 166 -9.34 3.70 21.71
CA GLU A 166 -8.85 4.89 22.40
C GLU A 166 -7.95 5.72 21.48
N TRP A 167 -7.02 5.08 20.73
CA TRP A 167 -6.17 5.79 19.79
C TRP A 167 -6.95 6.46 18.67
N TYR A 168 -7.81 5.70 17.98
CA TYR A 168 -8.62 6.23 16.88
C TYR A 168 -9.78 7.13 17.33
N GLY A 169 -10.08 7.18 18.62
CA GLY A 169 -11.05 8.07 19.22
C GLY A 169 -10.52 9.47 19.51
N ALA A 170 -9.22 9.73 19.43
CA ALA A 170 -8.64 11.05 19.63
C ALA A 170 -9.08 12.04 18.54
N ASP A 171 -8.99 13.34 18.84
CA ASP A 171 -9.31 14.41 17.88
C ASP A 171 -8.30 14.42 16.71
N ILE A 172 -7.03 14.17 17.03
CA ILE A 172 -5.93 14.09 16.04
C ILE A 172 -5.17 12.78 16.23
N VAL A 173 -4.98 12.03 15.15
CA VAL A 173 -4.32 10.72 15.17
C VAL A 173 -3.17 10.69 14.18
N TYR A 174 -1.98 10.41 14.68
CA TYR A 174 -0.79 10.17 13.85
C TYR A 174 -0.64 8.69 13.56
N MET A 175 -0.51 8.32 12.29
CA MET A 175 -0.45 6.91 11.88
C MET A 175 0.41 6.68 10.67
N THR A 176 0.81 5.44 10.46
CA THR A 176 1.45 5.03 9.21
C THR A 176 0.42 4.55 8.19
N SER A 177 0.73 4.74 6.91
CA SER A 177 -0.14 4.28 5.83
C SER A 177 -0.37 2.76 5.85
N SER A 178 0.67 1.98 6.11
CA SER A 178 0.58 0.52 6.21
C SER A 178 -0.15 0.06 7.47
N GLY A 179 0.15 0.66 8.64
CA GLY A 179 -0.54 0.36 9.89
C GLY A 179 -2.04 0.60 9.78
N PHE A 180 -2.43 1.73 9.19
CA PHE A 180 -3.84 2.04 8.94
C PHE A 180 -4.52 1.01 8.01
N ALA A 181 -3.84 0.59 6.94
CA ALA A 181 -4.38 -0.40 6.02
C ALA A 181 -4.64 -1.74 6.71
N PHE A 182 -3.67 -2.23 7.50
CA PHE A 182 -3.85 -3.47 8.26
C PHE A 182 -4.90 -3.33 9.37
N ASP A 183 -4.91 -2.23 10.09
CA ASP A 183 -5.91 -1.98 11.14
C ASP A 183 -7.32 -1.95 10.55
N TYR A 184 -7.49 -1.33 9.38
CA TYR A 184 -8.75 -1.37 8.66
C TYR A 184 -9.18 -2.81 8.32
N LEU A 185 -8.25 -3.62 7.79
CA LEU A 185 -8.54 -5.01 7.45
C LEU A 185 -8.91 -5.83 8.70
N PHE A 186 -8.14 -5.72 9.78
CA PHE A 186 -8.41 -6.44 11.02
C PHE A 186 -9.72 -6.02 11.69
N SER A 187 -10.02 -4.72 11.73
CA SER A 187 -11.29 -4.23 12.26
C SER A 187 -12.50 -4.77 11.49
N ASN A 188 -12.37 -4.88 10.15
CA ASN A 188 -13.44 -5.45 9.33
C ASN A 188 -13.55 -6.99 9.41
N LEU A 189 -12.47 -7.68 9.77
CA LEU A 189 -12.49 -9.13 10.01
C LEU A 189 -13.02 -9.50 11.41
N ALA A 190 -13.20 -8.51 12.30
CA ALA A 190 -13.72 -8.77 13.65
C ALA A 190 -15.10 -9.45 13.62
N GLY A 191 -15.29 -10.47 14.48
CA GLY A 191 -16.53 -11.24 14.56
C GLY A 191 -17.61 -10.63 15.45
N ASP A 192 -17.30 -9.52 16.14
CA ASP A 192 -18.19 -8.82 17.07
C ASP A 192 -17.93 -7.32 17.08
N LYS A 193 -18.82 -6.57 17.75
CA LYS A 193 -18.69 -5.11 17.91
C LYS A 193 -17.47 -4.71 18.74
N GLU A 194 -17.01 -5.57 19.63
CA GLU A 194 -15.87 -5.28 20.51
C GLU A 194 -14.54 -5.35 19.77
N GLY A 195 -14.46 -6.16 18.74
CA GLY A 195 -13.31 -6.24 17.86
C GLY A 195 -13.20 -5.07 16.86
N GLN A 196 -14.30 -4.37 16.58
CA GLN A 196 -14.30 -3.20 15.68
C GLN A 196 -13.89 -1.94 16.44
N PHE A 197 -12.98 -1.16 15.89
CA PHE A 197 -12.41 -0.01 16.61
C PHE A 197 -12.28 1.28 15.80
N PHE A 198 -12.78 1.35 14.57
CA PHE A 198 -12.73 2.58 13.79
C PHE A 198 -13.97 3.46 13.97
N PRO A 199 -13.82 4.80 14.05
CA PRO A 199 -14.92 5.73 13.89
C PRO A 199 -15.45 5.66 12.45
N LYS A 200 -16.75 5.78 12.29
CA LYS A 200 -17.41 5.87 10.98
C LYS A 200 -18.34 7.08 10.94
N PRO A 201 -18.31 7.85 9.84
CA PRO A 201 -17.41 7.80 8.67
C PRO A 201 -16.03 8.39 8.98
N PHE A 202 -15.00 8.04 8.18
CA PHE A 202 -13.70 8.70 8.22
C PHE A 202 -13.81 10.15 7.72
N ASN A 203 -13.29 11.11 8.49
CA ASN A 203 -13.53 12.52 8.22
C ASN A 203 -12.43 13.16 7.36
N TYR A 204 -11.23 13.33 7.90
CA TYR A 204 -10.14 14.04 7.25
C TYR A 204 -8.83 13.27 7.33
N ALA A 205 -8.15 13.10 6.20
CA ALA A 205 -6.80 12.55 6.15
C ALA A 205 -5.85 13.55 5.51
N LEU A 206 -4.78 13.89 6.20
CA LEU A 206 -3.63 14.63 5.70
C LEU A 206 -2.47 13.65 5.48
N VAL A 207 -2.04 13.48 4.23
CA VAL A 207 -0.98 12.55 3.88
C VAL A 207 0.33 13.31 3.70
N ASP A 208 1.32 13.03 4.56
CA ASP A 208 2.69 13.54 4.38
C ASP A 208 3.46 12.67 3.39
N GLU A 209 4.37 13.31 2.63
CA GLU A 209 5.07 12.67 1.50
C GLU A 209 4.07 11.92 0.60
N VAL A 210 2.99 12.63 0.22
CA VAL A 210 1.81 12.06 -0.46
C VAL A 210 2.16 11.29 -1.74
N ASP A 211 3.21 11.69 -2.44
CA ASP A 211 3.73 11.01 -3.63
C ASP A 211 4.30 9.62 -3.31
N MET A 212 4.96 9.46 -2.16
CA MET A 212 5.42 8.15 -1.71
C MET A 212 4.25 7.27 -1.28
N VAL A 213 3.35 7.80 -0.47
CA VAL A 213 2.24 7.03 0.10
C VAL A 213 1.22 6.64 -0.98
N LEU A 214 0.75 7.60 -1.77
CA LEU A 214 -0.37 7.37 -2.69
C LEU A 214 0.04 6.88 -4.09
N LEU A 215 1.31 6.99 -4.48
CA LEU A 215 1.81 6.52 -5.77
C LEU A 215 2.81 5.37 -5.61
N ASP A 216 3.95 5.57 -4.94
CA ASP A 216 5.01 4.56 -4.86
C ASP A 216 4.56 3.30 -4.11
N SER A 217 3.91 3.47 -2.95
CA SER A 217 3.41 2.37 -2.13
C SER A 217 2.08 1.79 -2.61
N ALA A 218 1.40 2.44 -3.57
CA ALA A 218 0.08 2.06 -4.05
C ALA A 218 0.09 0.98 -5.16
N THR A 219 1.23 0.43 -5.49
CA THR A 219 1.38 -0.56 -6.58
C THR A 219 0.75 -1.90 -6.28
N SER A 220 0.67 -2.29 -5.00
CA SER A 220 0.16 -3.59 -4.55
C SER A 220 -0.87 -3.42 -3.45
N PRO A 221 -1.91 -4.29 -3.39
CA PRO A 221 -2.87 -4.28 -2.30
C PRO A 221 -2.23 -4.80 -1.00
N PHE A 222 -2.71 -4.28 0.14
CA PHE A 222 -2.50 -4.91 1.44
C PHE A 222 -3.37 -6.14 1.57
N VAL A 223 -2.80 -7.22 2.09
CA VAL A 223 -3.45 -8.54 2.14
C VAL A 223 -3.30 -9.13 3.53
N VAL A 224 -4.40 -9.57 4.10
CA VAL A 224 -4.43 -10.44 5.28
C VAL A 224 -4.66 -11.86 4.81
N ALA A 225 -3.73 -12.75 5.13
CA ALA A 225 -3.81 -14.15 4.77
C ALA A 225 -4.62 -14.94 5.82
N SER A 226 -5.43 -15.90 5.34
CA SER A 226 -6.16 -16.85 6.18
C SER A 226 -5.40 -18.17 6.33
N ALA A 227 -6.11 -19.22 6.79
CA ALA A 227 -5.56 -20.55 6.94
C ALA A 227 -4.86 -21.06 5.66
N PRO A 228 -3.79 -21.84 5.79
CA PRO A 228 -3.07 -22.40 4.67
C PRO A 228 -3.96 -23.37 3.86
N ARG A 229 -3.77 -23.38 2.55
CA ARG A 229 -4.34 -24.41 1.67
C ARG A 229 -3.57 -25.73 1.85
N VAL A 230 -4.21 -26.82 1.43
CA VAL A 230 -3.49 -28.09 1.28
C VAL A 230 -2.35 -27.89 0.27
N LEU A 231 -1.17 -28.40 0.61
CA LEU A 231 0.01 -28.36 -0.26
C LEU A 231 -0.31 -29.03 -1.61
N SER A 232 -0.06 -28.30 -2.68
CA SER A 232 -0.23 -28.82 -4.04
C SER A 232 1.04 -29.57 -4.47
N THR A 233 0.90 -30.83 -4.80
CA THR A 233 1.98 -31.64 -5.43
C THR A 233 2.33 -31.15 -6.84
N MET A 234 1.50 -30.30 -7.42
CA MET A 234 1.70 -29.76 -8.78
C MET A 234 2.93 -28.88 -8.93
N TYR A 235 3.45 -28.27 -7.85
CA TYR A 235 4.70 -27.51 -7.93
C TYR A 235 5.87 -28.39 -8.37
N LYS A 236 5.99 -29.58 -7.77
CA LYS A 236 7.04 -30.55 -8.14
C LYS A 236 6.85 -31.05 -9.56
N LEU A 237 5.65 -31.49 -9.93
CA LEU A 237 5.34 -31.99 -11.26
C LEU A 237 5.60 -30.94 -12.36
N ALA A 238 5.25 -29.69 -12.10
CA ALA A 238 5.48 -28.59 -13.03
C ALA A 238 6.97 -28.22 -13.13
N ASP A 239 7.71 -28.27 -12.03
CA ASP A 239 9.14 -28.00 -12.00
C ASP A 239 9.92 -29.08 -12.77
N ASP A 240 9.66 -30.37 -12.49
CA ASP A 240 10.24 -31.52 -13.19
C ASP A 240 9.97 -31.43 -14.71
N PHE A 241 8.77 -31.04 -15.13
CA PHE A 241 8.44 -30.81 -16.52
C PHE A 241 9.25 -29.65 -17.11
N VAL A 242 9.32 -28.50 -16.44
CA VAL A 242 10.01 -27.29 -16.93
C VAL A 242 11.50 -27.54 -17.09
N VAL A 243 12.13 -28.30 -16.19
CA VAL A 243 13.53 -28.72 -16.31
C VAL A 243 13.78 -29.59 -17.58
N SER A 244 12.78 -30.35 -18.04
CA SER A 244 12.86 -31.17 -19.25
C SER A 244 12.73 -30.39 -20.55
N LEU A 245 12.44 -29.09 -20.53
CA LEU A 245 12.16 -28.30 -21.73
C LEU A 245 13.42 -27.79 -22.42
N VAL A 246 13.38 -27.77 -23.76
CA VAL A 246 14.47 -27.30 -24.61
C VAL A 246 14.30 -25.81 -24.98
N PRO A 247 15.33 -24.96 -24.75
CA PRO A 247 15.25 -23.53 -25.07
C PRO A 247 14.98 -23.27 -26.56
N LYS A 248 14.14 -22.26 -26.84
CA LYS A 248 13.70 -21.81 -28.18
C LYS A 248 12.80 -22.81 -28.94
N LEU A 249 12.84 -24.11 -28.62
CA LEU A 249 11.94 -25.11 -29.19
C LEU A 249 10.64 -25.20 -28.40
N ASP A 250 10.75 -25.45 -27.09
CA ASP A 250 9.60 -25.69 -26.22
C ASP A 250 9.05 -24.41 -25.56
N TYR A 251 9.90 -23.39 -25.36
CA TYR A 251 9.51 -22.13 -24.75
C TYR A 251 10.27 -20.93 -25.30
N VAL A 252 9.67 -19.74 -25.16
CA VAL A 252 10.26 -18.45 -25.54
C VAL A 252 10.37 -17.57 -24.31
N VAL A 253 11.57 -16.98 -24.09
CA VAL A 253 11.82 -16.01 -23.01
C VAL A 253 12.06 -14.63 -23.62
N LYS A 254 11.21 -13.68 -23.27
CA LYS A 254 11.44 -12.26 -23.53
C LYS A 254 11.89 -11.58 -22.23
N ARG A 255 13.20 -11.55 -22.00
CA ARG A 255 13.78 -10.98 -20.75
C ARG A 255 13.36 -9.55 -20.50
N ARG A 256 13.18 -8.77 -21.56
CA ARG A 256 12.79 -7.37 -21.49
C ARG A 256 11.41 -7.15 -20.88
N ASP A 257 10.47 -7.99 -21.26
CA ASP A 257 9.07 -7.89 -20.86
C ASP A 257 8.78 -8.75 -19.60
N LYS A 258 9.83 -9.34 -18.98
CA LYS A 258 9.74 -10.36 -17.91
C LYS A 258 8.68 -11.43 -18.27
N ALA A 259 8.60 -11.84 -19.54
CA ALA A 259 7.60 -12.78 -20.06
C ALA A 259 8.25 -14.07 -20.54
N VAL A 260 7.65 -15.19 -20.20
CA VAL A 260 8.00 -16.53 -20.68
C VAL A 260 6.73 -17.32 -20.94
N TRP A 261 6.70 -18.07 -22.02
CA TRP A 261 5.56 -18.92 -22.39
C TRP A 261 5.99 -20.12 -23.21
N LEU A 262 5.19 -21.18 -23.20
CA LEU A 262 5.38 -22.35 -24.04
C LEU A 262 5.11 -22.03 -25.51
N THR A 263 5.90 -22.59 -26.39
CA THR A 263 5.59 -22.63 -27.83
C THR A 263 4.51 -23.68 -28.10
N TYR A 264 4.03 -23.75 -29.32
CA TYR A 264 3.14 -24.84 -29.74
C TYR A 264 3.77 -26.23 -29.48
N HIS A 265 5.08 -26.40 -29.75
CA HIS A 265 5.79 -27.63 -29.45
C HIS A 265 5.83 -27.92 -27.94
N GLY A 266 6.10 -26.92 -27.13
CA GLY A 266 6.10 -27.04 -25.68
C GLY A 266 4.71 -27.39 -25.09
N VAL A 267 3.63 -26.87 -25.68
CA VAL A 267 2.25 -27.26 -25.32
C VAL A 267 2.01 -28.74 -25.64
N ARG A 268 2.33 -29.18 -26.84
CA ARG A 268 2.18 -30.59 -27.21
C ARG A 268 3.01 -31.53 -26.35
N LYS A 269 4.22 -31.11 -25.98
CA LYS A 269 5.07 -31.84 -25.04
C LYS A 269 4.45 -31.92 -23.64
N ALA A 270 3.82 -30.85 -23.17
CA ALA A 270 3.11 -30.85 -21.90
C ALA A 270 1.89 -31.80 -21.93
N GLU A 271 1.10 -31.78 -23.02
CA GLU A 271 -0.04 -32.66 -23.21
C GLU A 271 0.39 -34.16 -23.21
N SER A 272 1.49 -34.45 -23.88
CA SER A 272 2.06 -35.82 -23.87
C SER A 272 2.63 -36.21 -22.51
N TYR A 273 3.37 -35.31 -21.85
CA TYR A 273 4.03 -35.58 -20.57
C TYR A 273 2.99 -35.88 -19.47
N PHE A 274 1.92 -35.08 -19.42
CA PHE A 274 0.84 -35.21 -18.43
C PHE A 274 -0.30 -36.13 -18.88
N ARG A 275 -0.21 -36.69 -20.10
CA ARG A 275 -1.23 -37.56 -20.72
C ARG A 275 -2.61 -36.93 -20.74
N ILE A 276 -2.71 -35.69 -21.24
CA ILE A 276 -3.93 -34.91 -21.37
C ILE A 276 -4.15 -34.52 -22.83
N GLU A 277 -5.40 -34.30 -23.23
CA GLU A 277 -5.77 -33.99 -24.61
C GLU A 277 -5.57 -32.51 -24.96
N ASP A 278 -5.95 -31.59 -24.06
CA ASP A 278 -5.83 -30.15 -24.27
C ASP A 278 -5.42 -29.46 -22.96
N LEU A 279 -4.21 -28.88 -22.93
CA LEU A 279 -3.66 -28.15 -21.78
C LEU A 279 -4.50 -26.94 -21.39
N PHE A 280 -5.26 -26.36 -22.33
CA PHE A 280 -6.06 -25.15 -22.11
C PHE A 280 -7.50 -25.44 -21.67
N ASP A 281 -7.92 -26.70 -21.55
CA ASP A 281 -9.19 -27.07 -20.96
C ASP A 281 -9.29 -26.53 -19.50
N LEU A 282 -10.49 -26.08 -19.13
CA LEU A 282 -10.74 -25.51 -17.79
C LEU A 282 -10.37 -26.44 -16.64
N LYS A 283 -10.45 -27.76 -16.84
CA LYS A 283 -10.07 -28.79 -15.85
C LYS A 283 -8.57 -28.80 -15.55
N TYR A 284 -7.72 -28.41 -16.52
CA TYR A 284 -6.26 -28.40 -16.37
C TYR A 284 -5.67 -26.99 -16.12
N ARG A 285 -6.53 -26.02 -15.86
CA ARG A 285 -6.11 -24.62 -15.61
C ARG A 285 -5.07 -24.47 -14.50
N GLU A 286 -5.20 -25.22 -13.42
CA GLU A 286 -4.23 -25.18 -12.31
C GLU A 286 -2.88 -25.78 -12.73
N LEU A 287 -2.85 -26.83 -13.51
CA LEU A 287 -1.63 -27.41 -14.06
C LEU A 287 -0.90 -26.39 -14.94
N TYR A 288 -1.62 -25.77 -15.89
CA TYR A 288 -1.04 -24.73 -16.76
C TYR A 288 -0.49 -23.55 -15.95
N ARG A 289 -1.20 -23.13 -14.91
CA ARG A 289 -0.74 -22.09 -14.00
C ARG A 289 0.57 -22.46 -13.30
N HIS A 290 0.71 -23.68 -12.79
CA HIS A 290 1.93 -24.14 -12.12
C HIS A 290 3.11 -24.24 -13.11
N ILE A 291 2.88 -24.68 -14.35
CA ILE A 291 3.90 -24.65 -15.40
C ILE A 291 4.38 -23.22 -15.66
N CYS A 292 3.46 -22.26 -15.77
CA CYS A 292 3.81 -20.84 -15.95
C CYS A 292 4.59 -20.28 -14.76
N LEU A 293 4.24 -20.65 -13.53
CA LEU A 293 4.95 -20.25 -12.32
C LEU A 293 6.37 -20.84 -12.25
N ALA A 294 6.53 -22.11 -12.57
CA ALA A 294 7.83 -22.77 -12.64
C ALA A 294 8.73 -22.12 -13.71
N LEU A 295 8.22 -21.89 -14.93
CA LEU A 295 8.93 -21.14 -15.96
C LEU A 295 9.37 -19.76 -15.47
N ARG A 296 8.47 -18.98 -14.84
CA ARG A 296 8.82 -17.66 -14.30
C ARG A 296 9.85 -17.72 -13.19
N SER A 297 9.78 -18.72 -12.31
CA SER A 297 10.75 -18.92 -11.26
C SER A 297 12.14 -19.20 -11.81
N HIS A 298 12.27 -20.12 -12.79
CA HIS A 298 13.55 -20.47 -13.38
C HIS A 298 14.20 -19.31 -14.15
N PHE A 299 13.41 -18.47 -14.84
CA PHE A 299 13.96 -17.45 -15.73
C PHE A 299 14.05 -16.05 -15.16
N PHE A 300 13.23 -15.72 -14.15
CA PHE A 300 13.12 -14.37 -13.62
C PHE A 300 13.37 -14.22 -12.12
N MET A 301 13.42 -15.33 -11.36
CA MET A 301 13.81 -15.28 -9.95
C MET A 301 15.28 -15.67 -9.80
N LYS A 302 16.13 -14.71 -9.44
CA LYS A 302 17.57 -14.90 -9.24
C LYS A 302 17.92 -14.90 -7.78
N ARG A 303 18.67 -15.93 -7.36
CA ARG A 303 19.22 -16.01 -6.02
C ARG A 303 20.17 -14.84 -5.76
N ASP A 304 20.16 -14.33 -4.53
CA ASP A 304 20.95 -13.21 -4.02
C ASP A 304 20.64 -11.84 -4.69
N HIS A 305 19.61 -11.79 -5.52
CA HIS A 305 19.10 -10.58 -6.15
C HIS A 305 17.60 -10.37 -5.87
N ASP A 306 16.76 -11.39 -6.15
CA ASP A 306 15.31 -11.32 -5.95
C ASP A 306 14.90 -12.06 -4.66
N TYR A 307 15.72 -12.98 -4.19
CA TYR A 307 15.54 -13.74 -2.95
C TYR A 307 16.87 -14.30 -2.44
N VAL A 308 16.86 -14.66 -1.14
CA VAL A 308 17.96 -15.42 -0.52
C VAL A 308 17.42 -16.72 0.08
N VAL A 309 18.30 -17.73 0.19
CA VAL A 309 17.99 -18.96 0.92
C VAL A 309 18.73 -18.94 2.26
N ARG A 310 17.97 -18.90 3.37
CA ARG A 310 18.50 -18.93 4.74
C ARG A 310 17.71 -19.91 5.58
N ASP A 311 18.38 -20.71 6.36
CA ASP A 311 17.77 -21.71 7.25
C ASP A 311 16.76 -22.61 6.55
N GLY A 312 17.08 -23.05 5.31
CA GLY A 312 16.19 -23.89 4.50
C GLY A 312 14.93 -23.20 4.01
N LYS A 313 14.89 -21.86 3.99
CA LYS A 313 13.73 -21.07 3.54
C LYS A 313 14.11 -20.03 2.49
N VAL A 314 13.25 -19.87 1.50
CA VAL A 314 13.33 -18.77 0.54
C VAL A 314 12.74 -17.51 1.19
N ILE A 315 13.54 -16.45 1.29
CA ILE A 315 13.13 -15.14 1.78
C ILE A 315 13.29 -14.16 0.63
N LEU A 316 12.19 -13.52 0.25
CA LEU A 316 12.19 -12.53 -0.83
C LEU A 316 12.92 -11.25 -0.41
N LEU A 317 13.53 -10.59 -1.38
CA LEU A 317 14.15 -9.28 -1.23
C LEU A 317 13.22 -8.22 -1.83
N ASP A 318 13.12 -7.08 -1.17
CA ASP A 318 12.44 -5.92 -1.73
C ASP A 318 13.29 -5.35 -2.88
N GLU A 319 12.73 -5.29 -4.08
CA GLU A 319 13.43 -4.80 -5.29
C GLU A 319 13.94 -3.35 -5.13
N THR A 320 13.33 -2.55 -4.27
CA THR A 320 13.65 -1.12 -4.14
C THR A 320 14.74 -0.84 -3.11
N ASN A 321 14.78 -1.58 -2.02
CA ASN A 321 15.67 -1.29 -0.90
C ASN A 321 16.55 -2.47 -0.47
N GLY A 322 16.41 -3.64 -1.12
CA GLY A 322 17.20 -4.85 -0.81
C GLY A 322 16.90 -5.48 0.55
N ARG A 323 15.87 -5.03 1.26
CA ARG A 323 15.51 -5.57 2.58
C ARG A 323 14.91 -6.96 2.48
N LEU A 324 15.24 -7.79 3.48
CA LEU A 324 14.60 -9.09 3.66
C LEU A 324 13.12 -8.90 4.01
N MET A 325 12.23 -9.45 3.19
CA MET A 325 10.78 -9.44 3.41
C MET A 325 10.38 -10.59 4.35
N LYS A 326 10.87 -10.55 5.60
CA LYS A 326 10.57 -11.58 6.59
C LYS A 326 9.07 -11.61 6.94
N GLY A 327 8.48 -12.81 6.88
CA GLY A 327 7.06 -13.00 7.23
C GLY A 327 6.06 -12.54 6.17
N ILE A 328 6.51 -11.99 5.05
CA ILE A 328 5.67 -11.63 3.91
C ILE A 328 5.73 -12.76 2.88
N GLN A 329 4.57 -13.22 2.43
CA GLN A 329 4.44 -14.18 1.32
C GLN A 329 3.75 -13.50 0.14
N VAL A 330 4.26 -13.74 -1.06
CA VAL A 330 3.61 -13.29 -2.28
C VAL A 330 2.47 -14.26 -2.65
N SER A 331 1.26 -13.74 -2.73
CA SER A 331 0.04 -14.54 -2.96
C SER A 331 -0.05 -15.22 -4.33
N SER A 332 0.89 -14.96 -5.25
CA SER A 332 0.83 -15.46 -6.63
C SER A 332 1.25 -16.92 -6.81
N GLY A 333 1.86 -17.56 -5.82
CA GLY A 333 2.46 -18.90 -5.93
C GLY A 333 3.89 -18.91 -6.48
N ILE A 334 4.48 -17.74 -6.81
CA ILE A 334 5.85 -17.66 -7.35
C ILE A 334 6.89 -18.03 -6.27
N GLN A 335 6.63 -17.71 -5.00
CA GLN A 335 7.50 -18.11 -3.90
C GLN A 335 7.58 -19.62 -3.78
N GLN A 336 6.45 -20.32 -3.80
CA GLN A 336 6.39 -21.79 -3.76
C GLN A 336 7.09 -22.44 -4.95
N ALA A 337 6.93 -21.87 -6.15
CA ALA A 337 7.66 -22.32 -7.32
C ALA A 337 9.18 -22.08 -7.18
N THR A 338 9.59 -21.02 -6.48
CA THR A 338 11.00 -20.73 -6.21
C THR A 338 11.56 -21.65 -5.10
N GLU A 339 10.76 -21.94 -4.07
CA GLU A 339 11.09 -22.92 -3.03
C GLU A 339 11.30 -24.30 -3.65
N GLN A 340 10.42 -24.72 -4.57
CA GLN A 340 10.58 -25.98 -5.32
C GLN A 340 11.84 -25.99 -6.17
N LYS A 341 12.09 -24.91 -6.93
CA LYS A 341 13.32 -24.74 -7.74
C LYS A 341 14.60 -24.87 -6.91
N GLU A 342 14.62 -24.33 -5.67
CA GLU A 342 15.77 -24.40 -4.77
C GLU A 342 15.84 -25.71 -3.97
N GLY A 343 14.87 -26.60 -4.12
CA GLY A 343 14.82 -27.89 -3.41
C GLY A 343 14.60 -27.76 -1.90
N VAL A 344 14.02 -26.65 -1.44
CA VAL A 344 13.63 -26.46 -0.05
C VAL A 344 12.18 -26.83 0.18
N ASP A 345 11.74 -26.92 1.44
CA ASP A 345 10.35 -27.22 1.79
C ASP A 345 9.40 -26.18 1.20
N VAL A 346 8.43 -26.64 0.41
CA VAL A 346 7.43 -25.77 -0.21
C VAL A 346 6.41 -25.35 0.84
N THR A 347 6.33 -24.05 1.09
CA THR A 347 5.36 -23.48 2.03
C THR A 347 3.93 -23.53 1.49
N PRO A 348 2.92 -23.81 2.34
CA PRO A 348 1.55 -23.85 1.87
C PRO A 348 1.07 -22.47 1.44
N LEU A 349 0.42 -22.41 0.28
CA LEU A 349 -0.21 -21.20 -0.20
C LEU A 349 -1.37 -20.82 0.74
N ARG A 350 -1.41 -19.57 1.19
CA ARG A 350 -2.49 -19.07 2.04
C ARG A 350 -3.58 -18.41 1.19
N LYS A 351 -4.84 -18.60 1.56
CA LYS A 351 -5.95 -17.85 0.96
C LYS A 351 -5.93 -16.41 1.46
N THR A 352 -6.37 -15.50 0.62
CA THR A 352 -6.55 -14.09 1.00
C THR A 352 -7.86 -13.93 1.77
N ALA A 353 -7.78 -13.62 3.06
CA ALA A 353 -8.96 -13.34 3.88
C ALA A 353 -9.56 -11.96 3.59
N ALA A 354 -8.71 -10.96 3.48
CA ALA A 354 -9.10 -9.60 3.14
C ALA A 354 -7.98 -8.89 2.41
N SER A 355 -8.32 -7.93 1.57
CA SER A 355 -7.35 -7.08 0.88
C SER A 355 -7.91 -5.67 0.70
N VAL A 356 -7.03 -4.66 0.65
CA VAL A 356 -7.39 -3.28 0.37
C VAL A 356 -6.25 -2.58 -0.36
N THR A 357 -6.58 -1.73 -1.33
CA THR A 357 -5.61 -0.81 -1.96
C THR A 357 -5.69 0.57 -1.33
N PHE A 358 -4.63 1.37 -1.46
CA PHE A 358 -4.66 2.75 -0.98
C PHE A 358 -5.76 3.60 -1.63
N PRO A 359 -6.01 3.54 -2.96
CA PRO A 359 -7.12 4.28 -3.54
C PRO A 359 -8.47 3.92 -2.91
N SER A 360 -8.71 2.63 -2.62
CA SER A 360 -9.93 2.18 -1.95
C SER A 360 -10.01 2.64 -0.49
N LEU A 361 -8.89 2.58 0.23
CA LEU A 361 -8.80 2.93 1.65
C LEU A 361 -8.99 4.43 1.86
N PHE A 362 -8.22 5.24 1.15
CA PHE A 362 -8.31 6.69 1.25
C PHE A 362 -9.61 7.26 0.66
N GLY A 363 -10.19 6.60 -0.35
CA GLY A 363 -11.50 6.95 -0.89
C GLY A 363 -12.68 6.83 0.09
N MET A 364 -12.46 6.30 1.31
CA MET A 364 -13.46 6.26 2.38
C MET A 364 -13.51 7.53 3.23
N PHE A 365 -12.48 8.39 3.15
CA PHE A 365 -12.48 9.66 3.85
C PHE A 365 -13.39 10.68 3.18
N ASN A 366 -14.08 11.49 3.96
CA ASN A 366 -14.87 12.60 3.45
C ASN A 366 -13.98 13.62 2.74
N LYS A 367 -12.75 13.82 3.22
CA LYS A 367 -11.77 14.73 2.64
C LYS A 367 -10.36 14.17 2.81
N ILE A 368 -9.61 14.18 1.71
CA ILE A 368 -8.18 13.83 1.70
C ILE A 368 -7.40 15.06 1.29
N ALA A 369 -6.29 15.29 1.93
CA ALA A 369 -5.31 16.30 1.57
C ALA A 369 -3.91 15.71 1.58
N GLY A 370 -2.96 16.40 0.96
CA GLY A 370 -1.59 15.92 0.92
C GLY A 370 -0.56 17.04 0.94
N MET A 371 0.66 16.68 1.31
CA MET A 371 1.83 17.55 1.20
C MET A 371 3.04 16.75 0.68
N SER A 372 3.79 17.37 -0.21
CA SER A 372 5.05 16.83 -0.75
C SER A 372 5.90 17.94 -1.33
N GLY A 373 7.19 17.70 -1.53
CA GLY A 373 8.09 18.64 -2.25
C GLY A 373 8.06 18.50 -3.76
N THR A 374 7.39 17.47 -4.32
CA THR A 374 7.58 17.01 -5.70
C THR A 374 6.30 16.50 -6.38
N ALA A 375 5.14 16.70 -5.77
CA ALA A 375 3.87 16.12 -6.25
C ALA A 375 3.41 16.64 -7.63
N LYS A 376 3.85 17.83 -8.05
CA LYS A 376 3.41 18.46 -9.32
C LYS A 376 3.77 17.66 -10.55
N VAL A 377 4.83 16.86 -10.49
CA VAL A 377 5.26 16.01 -11.61
C VAL A 377 4.18 15.00 -12.00
N ASP A 378 3.46 14.47 -11.02
CA ASP A 378 2.47 13.41 -11.20
C ASP A 378 1.03 13.91 -10.96
N GLU A 379 0.78 15.21 -11.15
CA GLU A 379 -0.53 15.85 -10.88
C GLU A 379 -1.70 15.16 -11.58
N ASN A 380 -1.51 14.74 -12.84
CA ASN A 380 -2.56 14.07 -13.60
C ASN A 380 -2.99 12.75 -12.93
N GLU A 381 -2.04 12.01 -12.40
CA GLU A 381 -2.33 10.76 -11.71
C GLU A 381 -3.07 11.00 -10.38
N PHE A 382 -2.68 12.03 -9.62
CA PHE A 382 -3.41 12.42 -8.40
C PHE A 382 -4.86 12.85 -8.70
N ILE A 383 -5.07 13.61 -9.78
CA ILE A 383 -6.42 14.01 -10.20
C ILE A 383 -7.24 12.78 -10.61
N ASN A 384 -6.69 11.92 -11.45
CA ASN A 384 -7.41 10.77 -12.00
C ASN A 384 -7.73 9.69 -10.96
N THR A 385 -6.84 9.50 -9.98
CA THR A 385 -6.97 8.40 -9.01
C THR A 385 -7.64 8.84 -7.71
N TYR A 386 -7.32 10.04 -7.21
CA TYR A 386 -7.73 10.52 -5.88
C TYR A 386 -8.57 11.80 -5.94
N ASN A 387 -8.80 12.37 -7.13
CA ASN A 387 -9.47 13.66 -7.34
C ASN A 387 -8.78 14.82 -6.58
N MET A 388 -7.46 14.78 -6.49
CA MET A 388 -6.66 15.77 -5.78
C MET A 388 -5.84 16.63 -6.76
N LYS A 389 -6.05 17.94 -6.75
CA LYS A 389 -5.21 18.90 -7.48
C LYS A 389 -3.92 19.18 -6.72
N VAL A 390 -2.85 19.51 -7.46
CA VAL A 390 -1.56 19.89 -6.85
C VAL A 390 -1.34 21.39 -6.98
N VAL A 391 -1.21 22.06 -5.85
CA VAL A 391 -0.96 23.50 -5.76
C VAL A 391 0.46 23.77 -5.29
N THR A 392 1.27 24.37 -6.15
CA THR A 392 2.64 24.75 -5.79
C THR A 392 2.64 26.03 -4.94
N ILE A 393 3.17 25.91 -3.73
CA ILE A 393 3.32 27.02 -2.79
C ILE A 393 4.68 27.70 -3.02
N PRO A 394 4.75 29.04 -3.05
CA PRO A 394 6.03 29.73 -3.17
C PRO A 394 6.92 29.45 -1.94
N THR A 395 8.24 29.46 -2.15
CA THR A 395 9.21 29.32 -1.05
C THR A 395 9.28 30.61 -0.23
N ASN A 396 9.55 30.47 1.08
CA ASN A 396 9.70 31.62 1.98
C ASN A 396 10.92 32.49 1.61
N LYS A 397 12.03 31.84 1.21
CA LYS A 397 13.23 32.49 0.66
C LYS A 397 13.53 31.99 -0.74
N PRO A 398 14.16 32.81 -1.61
CA PRO A 398 14.52 32.36 -2.96
C PRO A 398 15.44 31.14 -2.92
N VAL A 399 15.24 30.18 -3.83
CA VAL A 399 16.13 29.03 -4.01
C VAL A 399 17.36 29.47 -4.79
N ILE A 400 18.52 29.42 -4.18
CA ILE A 400 19.82 29.79 -4.79
C ILE A 400 20.68 28.56 -5.13
N ARG A 401 20.16 27.35 -4.88
CA ARG A 401 20.81 26.09 -5.27
C ARG A 401 21.02 26.04 -6.78
N GLN A 402 22.17 25.49 -7.19
CA GLN A 402 22.51 25.26 -8.60
C GLN A 402 22.32 23.77 -8.96
N ASP A 403 21.37 23.49 -9.86
CA ASP A 403 21.15 22.15 -10.40
C ASP A 403 21.97 22.00 -11.68
N LEU A 404 23.13 21.29 -11.60
CA LEU A 404 24.05 21.11 -12.72
C LEU A 404 23.52 20.06 -13.72
N PRO A 405 23.84 20.20 -15.02
CA PRO A 405 23.46 19.24 -16.04
C PRO A 405 23.96 17.82 -15.74
N ALA A 406 23.13 16.84 -16.01
CA ALA A 406 23.54 15.44 -15.84
C ALA A 406 24.71 15.09 -16.79
N LYS A 407 25.68 14.39 -16.27
CA LYS A 407 26.80 13.80 -17.03
C LYS A 407 26.43 12.36 -17.42
N ILE A 408 26.67 12.00 -18.67
CA ILE A 408 26.24 10.73 -19.26
C ILE A 408 27.46 9.91 -19.67
N TYR A 409 27.46 8.62 -19.27
CA TYR A 409 28.57 7.70 -19.55
C TYR A 409 28.08 6.44 -20.26
N LEU A 410 28.99 5.70 -20.83
CA LEU A 410 28.65 4.42 -21.40
C LEU A 410 28.52 3.34 -20.35
N THR A 411 29.50 3.26 -19.45
CA THR A 411 29.66 2.20 -18.46
C THR A 411 29.45 2.73 -17.05
N THR A 412 29.07 1.84 -16.16
CA THR A 412 28.96 2.13 -14.73
C THR A 412 30.31 2.50 -14.12
N SER A 413 31.40 1.83 -14.57
CA SER A 413 32.75 2.12 -14.10
C SER A 413 33.20 3.56 -14.43
N ASP A 414 33.01 4.02 -15.67
CA ASP A 414 33.37 5.39 -16.10
C ASP A 414 32.58 6.42 -15.27
N LYS A 415 31.29 6.15 -15.06
CA LYS A 415 30.39 6.99 -14.26
C LYS A 415 30.88 7.13 -12.81
N LEU A 416 31.16 6.01 -12.15
CA LEU A 416 31.57 6.00 -10.74
C LEU A 416 32.95 6.65 -10.56
N LEU A 417 33.90 6.41 -11.45
CA LEU A 417 35.23 6.99 -11.39
C LEU A 417 35.17 8.53 -11.49
N ASP A 418 34.33 9.09 -12.38
CA ASP A 418 34.21 10.54 -12.51
C ASP A 418 33.43 11.17 -11.35
N ALA A 419 32.36 10.49 -10.87
CA ALA A 419 31.63 10.92 -9.68
C ALA A 419 32.54 10.98 -8.45
N LEU A 420 33.38 9.96 -8.25
CA LEU A 420 34.33 9.92 -7.13
C LEU A 420 35.41 11.00 -7.23
N LYS A 421 35.88 11.35 -8.45
CA LYS A 421 36.81 12.50 -8.62
C LYS A 421 36.18 13.79 -8.12
N GLU A 422 34.90 14.04 -8.40
CA GLU A 422 34.20 15.22 -7.92
C GLU A 422 33.98 15.17 -6.41
N VAL A 423 33.66 14.00 -5.82
CA VAL A 423 33.53 13.81 -4.37
C VAL A 423 34.84 14.19 -3.67
N VAL A 424 35.99 13.67 -4.14
CA VAL A 424 37.32 13.97 -3.60
C VAL A 424 37.60 15.49 -3.63
N LYS A 425 37.32 16.12 -4.75
CA LYS A 425 37.53 17.58 -4.94
C LYS A 425 36.66 18.37 -3.95
N LEU A 426 35.39 18.06 -3.83
CA LEU A 426 34.48 18.76 -2.93
C LEU A 426 34.84 18.55 -1.45
N HIS A 427 35.22 17.34 -1.07
CA HIS A 427 35.72 17.01 0.26
C HIS A 427 36.96 17.84 0.62
N GLN A 428 37.95 17.92 -0.29
CA GLN A 428 39.16 18.73 -0.11
C GLN A 428 38.86 20.23 0.05
N MET A 429 37.78 20.72 -0.57
CA MET A 429 37.26 22.07 -0.40
C MET A 429 36.53 22.27 0.95
N GLY A 430 36.38 21.25 1.76
CA GLY A 430 35.60 21.22 3.00
C GLY A 430 34.08 21.28 2.81
N ARG A 431 33.58 21.02 1.61
CA ARG A 431 32.14 20.93 1.37
C ARG A 431 31.59 19.56 1.77
N PRO A 432 30.45 19.47 2.48
CA PRO A 432 29.78 18.20 2.71
C PRO A 432 29.20 17.66 1.40
N VAL A 433 29.31 16.33 1.20
CA VAL A 433 28.83 15.63 0.02
C VAL A 433 27.86 14.54 0.42
N LEU A 434 26.66 14.57 -0.17
CA LEU A 434 25.71 13.48 -0.12
C LEU A 434 25.76 12.73 -1.46
N LEU A 435 26.38 11.55 -1.46
CA LEU A 435 26.52 10.69 -2.63
C LEU A 435 25.43 9.62 -2.62
N VAL A 436 24.55 9.65 -3.61
CA VAL A 436 23.37 8.80 -3.65
C VAL A 436 23.55 7.65 -4.66
N ALA A 437 23.48 6.44 -4.15
CA ALA A 437 23.53 5.19 -4.91
C ALA A 437 22.11 4.66 -5.18
N GLY A 438 21.91 3.96 -6.29
CA GLY A 438 20.62 3.42 -6.67
C GLY A 438 20.24 2.11 -5.96
N SER A 439 21.26 1.37 -5.49
CA SER A 439 21.07 0.11 -4.76
C SER A 439 22.00 0.02 -3.55
N VAL A 440 21.69 -0.91 -2.64
CA VAL A 440 22.55 -1.22 -1.50
C VAL A 440 23.92 -1.71 -1.98
N GLU A 441 23.94 -2.60 -2.96
CA GLU A 441 25.17 -3.11 -3.57
C GLU A 441 26.06 -1.98 -4.13
N ASN A 442 25.47 -1.08 -4.91
CA ASN A 442 26.20 0.10 -5.40
C ASN A 442 26.71 1.01 -4.28
N SER A 443 25.97 1.11 -3.15
CA SER A 443 26.45 1.89 -2.01
C SER A 443 27.67 1.27 -1.34
N GLU A 444 27.78 -0.04 -1.31
CA GLU A 444 28.94 -0.78 -0.78
C GLU A 444 30.14 -0.69 -1.71
N ILE A 445 29.95 -0.84 -3.03
CA ILE A 445 31.01 -0.63 -4.02
C ILE A 445 31.57 0.79 -3.92
N ILE A 446 30.70 1.79 -3.81
CA ILE A 446 31.13 3.19 -3.64
C ILE A 446 31.89 3.38 -2.34
N SER A 447 31.44 2.78 -1.25
CA SER A 447 32.10 2.80 0.06
C SER A 447 33.51 2.23 -0.02
N GLU A 448 33.69 1.05 -0.64
CA GLU A 448 34.99 0.44 -0.84
C GLU A 448 35.93 1.32 -1.68
N LEU A 449 35.41 1.93 -2.74
CA LEU A 449 36.18 2.83 -3.59
C LEU A 449 36.59 4.13 -2.87
N LEU A 450 35.81 4.61 -1.91
CA LEU A 450 36.15 5.75 -1.06
C LEU A 450 37.20 5.38 0.01
N LEU A 451 37.08 4.21 0.64
CA LEU A 451 38.09 3.67 1.57
C LEU A 451 39.43 3.51 0.91
N ASN A 452 39.49 2.96 -0.31
CA ASN A 452 40.70 2.81 -1.09
C ASN A 452 41.39 4.15 -1.44
N ARG A 453 40.65 5.27 -1.32
CA ARG A 453 41.16 6.63 -1.46
C ARG A 453 41.44 7.35 -0.15
N GLY A 454 41.31 6.69 0.97
CA GLY A 454 41.49 7.24 2.31
C GLY A 454 40.45 8.28 2.71
N ILE A 455 39.25 8.29 2.14
CA ILE A 455 38.20 9.26 2.45
C ILE A 455 37.29 8.68 3.52
N PRO A 456 37.26 9.30 4.73
CA PRO A 456 36.33 8.91 5.77
C PRO A 456 34.89 9.24 5.35
N HIS A 457 33.97 8.31 5.52
CA HIS A 457 32.55 8.48 5.12
C HIS A 457 31.59 7.65 5.94
N ASN A 458 30.32 8.07 5.97
CA ASN A 458 29.20 7.33 6.53
C ASN A 458 28.41 6.64 5.42
N VAL A 459 27.86 5.43 5.70
CA VAL A 459 27.00 4.69 4.76
C VAL A 459 25.60 4.55 5.33
N LEU A 460 24.62 5.17 4.64
CA LEU A 460 23.19 5.15 4.95
C LEU A 460 22.46 4.21 3.98
N ASN A 461 22.33 2.97 4.36
CA ASN A 461 21.56 1.97 3.61
C ASN A 461 20.67 1.15 4.55
N ALA A 462 19.95 0.19 3.99
CA ALA A 462 19.02 -0.65 4.73
C ALA A 462 19.64 -1.43 5.92
N PHE A 463 20.96 -1.66 5.91
CA PHE A 463 21.66 -2.35 6.99
C PHE A 463 21.90 -1.47 8.21
N ASN A 464 21.98 -0.14 8.01
CA ASN A 464 22.33 0.84 9.03
C ASN A 464 21.15 1.72 9.50
N ALA A 465 19.92 1.32 9.22
CA ALA A 465 18.70 2.10 9.49
C ALA A 465 18.55 2.55 10.95
N SER A 466 19.06 1.79 11.92
CA SER A 466 19.00 2.13 13.36
C SER A 466 19.83 3.36 13.75
N ARG A 467 20.81 3.75 12.93
CA ARG A 467 21.69 4.91 13.15
C ARG A 467 21.41 6.07 12.20
N GLU A 468 20.36 5.95 11.39
CA GLU A 468 20.05 6.89 10.31
C GLU A 468 19.96 8.35 10.79
N ALA A 469 19.25 8.60 11.88
CA ALA A 469 19.07 9.97 12.40
C ALA A 469 20.39 10.64 12.82
N ALA A 470 21.31 9.90 13.43
CA ALA A 470 22.64 10.42 13.82
C ALA A 470 23.48 10.71 12.58
N MET A 471 23.55 9.78 11.63
CA MET A 471 24.33 9.92 10.40
C MET A 471 23.83 11.07 9.51
N VAL A 472 22.51 11.31 9.45
CA VAL A 472 21.95 12.44 8.70
C VAL A 472 22.33 13.77 9.36
N LYS A 473 22.42 13.84 10.69
CA LYS A 473 22.90 15.04 11.41
C LYS A 473 24.36 15.34 11.06
N ASP A 474 25.18 14.30 10.94
CA ASP A 474 26.61 14.43 10.61
C ASP A 474 26.83 14.76 9.13
N ALA A 475 25.92 14.43 8.25
CA ALA A 475 26.01 14.65 6.80
C ALA A 475 26.13 16.16 6.42
N GLY A 476 25.78 17.08 7.30
CA GLY A 476 25.89 18.51 7.10
C GLY A 476 27.19 19.15 7.65
N GLN A 477 28.06 18.36 8.27
CA GLN A 477 29.32 18.86 8.84
C GLN A 477 30.36 19.17 7.74
N GLU A 478 31.31 20.01 8.08
CA GLU A 478 32.35 20.41 7.14
C GLU A 478 33.17 19.21 6.64
N GLY A 479 33.26 19.06 5.32
CA GLY A 479 33.97 17.96 4.66
C GLY A 479 33.36 16.58 4.83
N ALA A 480 32.20 16.45 5.45
CA ALA A 480 31.56 15.16 5.62
C ALA A 480 31.20 14.51 4.25
N VAL A 481 31.46 13.22 4.12
CA VAL A 481 31.01 12.41 2.97
C VAL A 481 30.02 11.37 3.46
N THR A 482 28.82 11.38 2.89
CA THR A 482 27.77 10.42 3.23
C THR A 482 27.32 9.70 1.96
N VAL A 483 27.47 8.39 1.94
CA VAL A 483 26.91 7.52 0.89
C VAL A 483 25.54 7.07 1.34
N ALA A 484 24.52 7.30 0.52
CA ALA A 484 23.14 6.96 0.86
C ALA A 484 22.44 6.24 -0.29
N THR A 485 21.48 5.37 0.03
CA THR A 485 20.51 4.88 -0.97
C THR A 485 19.37 5.90 -1.15
N ASN A 486 18.63 5.80 -2.27
CA ASN A 486 17.55 6.73 -2.64
C ASN A 486 16.52 6.99 -1.53
N MET A 487 16.24 5.97 -0.71
CA MET A 487 15.21 6.01 0.33
C MET A 487 15.75 6.45 1.70
N ALA A 488 17.07 6.41 1.90
CA ALA A 488 17.68 6.73 3.19
C ALA A 488 17.59 8.24 3.49
N GLY A 489 17.36 8.58 4.76
CA GLY A 489 17.27 9.97 5.25
C GLY A 489 16.02 10.74 4.79
N ARG A 490 15.02 10.11 4.17
CA ARG A 490 13.79 10.79 3.72
C ARG A 490 13.02 11.33 4.93
N GLY A 491 12.50 12.56 4.81
CA GLY A 491 11.78 13.24 5.90
C GLY A 491 12.69 13.86 6.97
N THR A 492 14.01 13.66 6.90
CA THR A 492 14.99 14.23 7.85
C THR A 492 15.69 15.44 7.24
N ASP A 493 15.98 16.45 8.04
CA ASP A 493 16.63 17.68 7.60
C ASP A 493 18.14 17.63 7.83
N ILE A 494 18.93 17.94 6.78
CA ILE A 494 20.39 18.08 6.88
C ILE A 494 20.70 19.54 7.15
N LYS A 495 21.07 19.86 8.39
CA LYS A 495 21.43 21.22 8.80
C LYS A 495 22.90 21.47 8.50
N ILE A 496 23.22 22.63 7.91
CA ILE A 496 24.57 23.05 7.60
C ILE A 496 24.99 24.24 8.45
N SER A 497 26.26 24.29 8.80
CA SER A 497 26.84 25.40 9.56
C SER A 497 27.09 26.65 8.67
N GLU A 498 27.30 27.80 9.28
CA GLU A 498 27.64 29.03 8.56
C GLU A 498 28.96 28.89 7.78
N ALA A 499 29.93 28.16 8.30
CA ALA A 499 31.19 27.86 7.61
C ALA A 499 30.96 27.09 6.32
N VAL A 500 30.07 26.09 6.36
CA VAL A 500 29.70 25.30 5.19
C VAL A 500 28.91 26.15 4.17
N ARG A 501 28.04 27.06 4.62
CA ARG A 501 27.32 27.98 3.73
C ARG A 501 28.30 28.82 2.90
N LYS A 502 29.35 29.39 3.55
CA LYS A 502 30.38 30.18 2.86
C LYS A 502 31.19 29.38 1.84
N LYS A 503 31.32 28.05 2.03
CA LYS A 503 32.00 27.14 1.10
C LYS A 503 31.10 26.65 -0.04
N GLY A 504 29.85 27.12 -0.15
CA GLY A 504 28.89 26.74 -1.22
C GLY A 504 27.90 25.68 -0.83
N GLY A 505 27.76 25.34 0.47
CA GLY A 505 26.74 24.47 1.02
C GLY A 505 26.88 22.99 0.65
N LEU A 506 25.81 22.21 0.90
CA LEU A 506 25.78 20.78 0.64
C LEU A 506 25.82 20.49 -0.87
N ALA A 507 26.64 19.53 -1.27
CA ALA A 507 26.68 19.00 -2.63
C ALA A 507 25.96 17.63 -2.68
N VAL A 508 24.95 17.49 -3.56
CA VAL A 508 24.27 16.23 -3.83
C VAL A 508 24.75 15.65 -5.13
N ILE A 509 25.29 14.44 -5.09
CA ILE A 509 25.76 13.69 -6.26
C ILE A 509 24.95 12.42 -6.38
N GLY A 510 24.13 12.31 -7.45
CA GLY A 510 23.40 11.09 -7.77
C GLY A 510 24.15 10.23 -8.76
N THR A 511 24.24 8.93 -8.54
CA THR A 511 25.00 8.01 -9.41
C THR A 511 24.13 7.15 -10.32
N GLU A 512 22.84 7.48 -10.47
CA GLU A 512 21.92 6.74 -11.34
C GLU A 512 20.92 7.65 -12.03
N MET A 513 20.32 7.12 -13.10
CA MET A 513 19.16 7.72 -13.72
C MET A 513 17.92 7.40 -12.89
N LEU A 514 17.25 8.44 -12.40
CA LEU A 514 16.10 8.35 -11.51
C LEU A 514 14.84 8.91 -12.15
N ALA A 515 13.67 8.47 -11.70
CA ALA A 515 12.40 9.13 -11.98
C ALA A 515 12.48 10.62 -11.57
N GLU A 516 11.77 11.51 -12.29
CA GLU A 516 11.92 12.97 -12.09
C GLU A 516 11.61 13.39 -10.66
N ARG A 517 10.61 12.79 -10.07
CA ARG A 517 10.21 13.05 -8.69
C ARG A 517 11.34 12.74 -7.70
N VAL A 518 11.94 11.54 -7.80
CA VAL A 518 13.06 11.12 -6.94
C VAL A 518 14.27 12.02 -7.13
N ARG A 519 14.58 12.38 -8.39
CA ARG A 519 15.65 13.34 -8.70
C ARG A 519 15.43 14.69 -8.01
N LEU A 520 14.21 15.23 -8.06
CA LEU A 520 13.87 16.49 -7.41
C LEU A 520 13.91 16.42 -5.88
N GLN A 521 13.48 15.29 -5.30
CA GLN A 521 13.58 15.06 -3.85
C GLN A 521 15.04 15.03 -3.39
N LEU A 522 15.92 14.35 -4.14
CA LEU A 522 17.35 14.30 -3.82
C LEU A 522 18.01 15.67 -3.99
N ALA A 523 17.76 16.33 -5.10
CA ALA A 523 18.23 17.71 -5.30
C ALA A 523 17.77 18.64 -4.17
N GLY A 524 16.52 18.45 -3.70
CA GLY A 524 15.94 19.20 -2.58
C GLY A 524 16.56 18.93 -1.22
N ARG A 525 17.53 18.01 -1.10
CA ARG A 525 18.34 17.85 0.11
C ARG A 525 19.30 19.01 0.31
N ALA A 526 19.78 19.61 -0.79
CA ALA A 526 20.62 20.80 -0.78
C ALA A 526 19.80 22.08 -1.04
N GLY A 527 20.32 23.22 -0.60
CA GLY A 527 19.75 24.54 -0.89
C GLY A 527 18.41 24.80 -0.23
N ARG A 528 18.27 24.51 1.06
CA ARG A 528 17.05 24.72 1.86
C ARG A 528 17.03 26.11 2.47
N GLN A 529 15.85 26.71 2.62
CA GLN A 529 15.65 28.01 3.29
C GLN A 529 16.60 29.14 2.79
N GLY A 530 16.90 29.13 1.48
CA GLY A 530 17.82 30.07 0.88
C GLY A 530 19.31 29.78 1.11
N ASP A 531 19.66 28.58 1.57
CA ASP A 531 21.05 28.14 1.66
C ASP A 531 21.62 27.85 0.25
N PRO A 532 22.93 28.04 0.04
CA PRO A 532 23.61 27.61 -1.16
C PRO A 532 23.69 26.07 -1.20
N GLY A 533 23.88 25.53 -2.39
CA GLY A 533 24.06 24.10 -2.60
C GLY A 533 24.14 23.75 -4.07
N THR A 534 24.55 22.53 -4.36
CA THR A 534 24.64 22.03 -5.74
C THR A 534 24.04 20.64 -5.84
N SER A 535 23.43 20.32 -7.01
CA SER A 535 23.07 18.95 -7.34
C SER A 535 23.62 18.57 -8.71
N GLN A 536 24.16 17.37 -8.86
CA GLN A 536 24.61 16.82 -10.14
C GLN A 536 24.37 15.34 -10.22
N PHE A 537 23.90 14.86 -11.36
CA PHE A 537 23.58 13.45 -11.58
C PHE A 537 24.52 12.85 -12.62
N TYR A 538 25.07 11.68 -12.33
CA TYR A 538 25.94 10.87 -13.16
C TYR A 538 25.14 9.64 -13.60
N VAL A 539 24.97 9.45 -14.89
CA VAL A 539 24.10 8.41 -15.49
C VAL A 539 24.89 7.56 -16.45
N SER A 540 24.70 6.26 -16.44
CA SER A 540 25.28 5.37 -17.45
C SER A 540 24.19 4.69 -18.30
N LEU A 541 24.59 4.20 -19.49
CA LEU A 541 23.70 3.38 -20.32
C LEU A 541 23.52 1.97 -19.77
N GLU A 542 24.28 1.60 -18.75
CA GLU A 542 24.18 0.33 -18.03
C GLU A 542 23.29 0.42 -16.77
N ASP A 543 22.84 1.63 -16.41
CA ASP A 543 21.92 1.79 -15.27
C ASP A 543 20.64 0.97 -15.50
N ASP A 544 20.13 0.33 -14.46
CA ASP A 544 18.95 -0.53 -14.52
C ASP A 544 17.73 0.17 -15.13
N PHE A 545 17.49 1.41 -14.75
CA PHE A 545 16.43 2.22 -15.30
C PHE A 545 16.53 2.41 -16.82
N VAL A 546 17.76 2.56 -17.32
CA VAL A 546 18.04 2.74 -18.74
C VAL A 546 17.93 1.41 -19.48
N THR A 547 18.49 0.33 -18.93
CA THR A 547 18.50 -1.00 -19.55
C THR A 547 17.10 -1.59 -19.67
N LYS A 548 16.24 -1.38 -18.69
CA LYS A 548 14.82 -1.80 -18.71
C LYS A 548 14.02 -1.15 -19.84
N ALA A 549 14.32 0.10 -20.18
CA ALA A 549 13.58 0.87 -21.18
C ALA A 549 14.22 0.87 -22.58
N MET A 550 15.51 0.52 -22.71
CA MET A 550 16.31 0.69 -23.92
C MET A 550 15.99 -0.35 -24.99
N THR A 551 15.83 0.09 -26.24
CA THR A 551 15.65 -0.83 -27.38
C THR A 551 16.98 -1.47 -27.78
N THR A 552 16.94 -2.73 -28.30
CA THR A 552 18.12 -3.47 -28.76
C THR A 552 18.91 -2.74 -29.86
N ARG A 553 18.19 -1.99 -30.72
CA ARG A 553 18.79 -1.15 -31.77
C ARG A 553 19.61 -0.01 -31.19
N PHE A 554 19.06 0.65 -30.12
CA PHE A 554 19.73 1.73 -29.43
C PHE A 554 20.98 1.24 -28.68
N GLN A 555 20.91 0.10 -28.00
CA GLN A 555 22.07 -0.54 -27.36
C GLN A 555 23.18 -0.84 -28.36
N LYS A 556 22.86 -1.49 -29.50
CA LYS A 556 23.85 -1.82 -30.56
C LYS A 556 24.49 -0.56 -31.14
N TYR A 557 23.69 0.48 -31.41
CA TYR A 557 24.19 1.75 -31.94
C TYR A 557 25.21 2.40 -31.02
N TYR A 558 24.90 2.48 -29.73
CA TYR A 558 25.80 3.12 -28.76
C TYR A 558 27.02 2.27 -28.44
N ARG A 559 26.89 0.96 -28.28
CA ARG A 559 28.05 0.05 -28.10
C ARG A 559 29.03 0.15 -29.27
N HIS A 560 28.56 0.16 -30.51
CA HIS A 560 29.42 0.33 -31.68
C HIS A 560 30.11 1.68 -31.76
N LYS A 561 29.37 2.76 -31.43
CA LYS A 561 29.93 4.12 -31.47
C LYS A 561 30.97 4.36 -30.39
N VAL A 562 30.90 3.69 -29.27
CA VAL A 562 31.80 3.83 -28.14
C VAL A 562 33.03 2.89 -28.29
N ALA A 563 32.87 1.69 -28.85
CA ALA A 563 34.03 0.88 -29.19
C ALA A 563 35.04 1.69 -30.04
N LYS A 564 34.55 2.51 -30.96
CA LYS A 564 35.38 3.47 -31.74
C LYS A 564 35.98 4.62 -30.92
N LYS A 565 35.35 5.07 -29.83
CA LYS A 565 35.83 6.21 -29.00
C LYS A 565 36.75 5.80 -27.86
N ARG A 566 36.75 4.53 -27.48
CA ARG A 566 37.49 4.01 -26.31
C ARG A 566 39.00 3.83 -26.56
N ALA A 567 39.48 3.88 -27.82
CA ALA A 567 40.88 3.78 -28.11
C ALA A 567 41.66 4.92 -27.46
N GLY A 568 42.28 4.67 -26.30
CA GLY A 568 43.19 5.56 -25.60
C GLY A 568 42.63 6.51 -24.54
N LYS A 569 41.38 6.33 -24.06
CA LYS A 569 40.75 7.14 -22.98
C LYS A 569 40.30 6.30 -21.79
N ASP A 570 40.71 6.67 -20.58
CA ASP A 570 40.27 5.98 -19.34
C ASP A 570 38.81 6.17 -18.98
N ILE A 571 38.19 7.33 -19.33
CA ILE A 571 36.80 7.67 -19.04
C ILE A 571 36.15 8.23 -20.31
N VAL A 572 35.00 7.66 -20.70
CA VAL A 572 34.29 8.10 -21.92
C VAL A 572 32.94 8.74 -21.53
N GLN A 573 32.91 10.05 -21.48
CA GLN A 573 31.67 10.82 -21.32
C GLN A 573 30.95 11.00 -22.67
N LEU A 574 29.64 10.81 -22.68
CA LEU A 574 28.78 10.97 -23.86
C LEU A 574 28.16 12.39 -23.87
N HIS A 575 28.33 13.08 -24.99
CA HIS A 575 27.83 14.44 -25.19
C HIS A 575 26.87 14.50 -26.39
N GLY A 576 26.00 15.49 -26.37
CA GLY A 576 25.16 15.87 -27.50
C GLY A 576 23.64 15.79 -27.22
N PRO A 577 22.86 16.54 -28.03
CA PRO A 577 21.41 16.66 -27.83
C PRO A 577 20.68 15.32 -28.11
N ARG A 578 21.18 14.51 -29.02
CA ARG A 578 20.56 13.21 -29.40
C ARG A 578 20.54 12.23 -28.23
N ILE A 579 21.63 12.12 -27.46
CA ILE A 579 21.66 11.21 -26.31
C ILE A 579 20.75 11.70 -25.19
N ARG A 580 20.75 13.02 -24.91
CA ARG A 580 19.85 13.64 -23.93
C ARG A 580 18.38 13.42 -24.28
N PHE A 581 18.02 13.64 -25.54
CA PHE A 581 16.66 13.38 -26.01
C PHE A 581 16.28 11.89 -25.91
N SER A 582 17.16 11.00 -26.25
CA SER A 582 16.91 9.56 -26.14
C SER A 582 16.70 9.12 -24.68
N LEU A 583 17.50 9.63 -23.76
CA LEU A 583 17.34 9.36 -22.33
C LEU A 583 16.03 9.98 -21.78
N TRP A 584 15.67 11.18 -22.23
CA TRP A 584 14.38 11.79 -21.91
C TRP A 584 13.20 10.95 -22.38
N MET A 585 13.23 10.45 -23.64
CA MET A 585 12.21 9.53 -24.14
C MET A 585 12.11 8.24 -23.33
N LEU A 586 13.25 7.65 -22.96
CA LEU A 586 13.30 6.43 -22.15
C LEU A 586 12.66 6.67 -20.76
N LYS A 587 13.00 7.79 -20.15
CA LYS A 587 12.44 8.20 -18.85
C LYS A 587 10.93 8.33 -18.90
N ASN A 588 10.40 9.05 -19.89
CA ASN A 588 8.94 9.22 -20.07
C ASN A 588 8.25 7.89 -20.34
N ARG A 589 8.89 6.98 -21.07
CA ARG A 589 8.34 5.65 -21.34
C ARG A 589 8.21 4.79 -20.07
N VAL A 590 9.21 4.82 -19.20
CA VAL A 590 9.14 4.11 -17.90
C VAL A 590 8.03 4.68 -17.05
N ALA A 591 7.98 6.00 -16.89
CA ALA A 591 6.94 6.68 -16.10
C ALA A 591 5.53 6.33 -16.61
N SER A 592 5.29 6.41 -17.94
CA SER A 592 4.00 6.04 -18.53
C SER A 592 3.66 4.55 -18.36
N SER A 593 4.66 3.66 -18.36
CA SER A 593 4.44 2.23 -18.11
C SER A 593 4.02 1.96 -16.67
N GLU A 594 4.66 2.61 -15.70
CA GLU A 594 4.32 2.50 -14.27
C GLU A 594 2.92 3.07 -13.99
N GLU A 595 2.60 4.26 -14.52
CA GLU A 595 1.26 4.84 -14.44
C GLU A 595 0.19 3.92 -15.04
N SER A 596 0.46 3.32 -16.20
CA SER A 596 -0.45 2.38 -16.85
C SER A 596 -0.69 1.14 -16.01
N GLN A 597 0.34 0.59 -15.34
CA GLN A 597 0.20 -0.55 -14.45
C GLN A 597 -0.66 -0.21 -13.22
N ARG A 598 -0.43 0.96 -12.60
CA ARG A 598 -1.25 1.44 -11.46
C ARG A 598 -2.70 1.67 -11.88
N THR A 599 -2.93 2.30 -13.03
CA THR A 599 -4.27 2.54 -13.59
C THR A 599 -5.01 1.23 -13.86
N GLN A 600 -4.34 0.24 -14.43
CA GLN A 600 -4.95 -1.08 -14.69
C GLN A 600 -5.28 -1.79 -13.38
N THR A 601 -4.40 -1.72 -12.39
CA THR A 601 -4.66 -2.24 -11.04
C THR A 601 -5.91 -1.61 -10.44
N ASN A 602 -6.04 -0.30 -10.52
CA ASN A 602 -7.19 0.44 -9.98
C ASN A 602 -8.51 0.10 -10.67
N LYS A 603 -8.50 -0.16 -11.99
CA LYS A 603 -9.72 -0.58 -12.73
C LYS A 603 -10.30 -1.89 -12.17
N TYR A 604 -9.45 -2.88 -11.91
CA TYR A 604 -9.88 -4.15 -11.33
C TYR A 604 -10.32 -3.99 -9.86
N GLU A 605 -9.64 -3.14 -9.12
CA GLU A 605 -9.94 -2.88 -7.71
C GLU A 605 -11.28 -2.16 -7.50
N THR A 606 -11.73 -1.36 -8.46
CA THR A 606 -13.02 -0.68 -8.36
C THR A 606 -14.18 -1.67 -8.20
N THR A 607 -14.18 -2.75 -8.97
CA THR A 607 -15.19 -3.81 -8.86
C THR A 607 -15.12 -4.53 -7.52
N LEU A 608 -13.91 -4.87 -7.07
CA LEU A 608 -13.72 -5.49 -5.75
C LEU A 608 -14.15 -4.55 -4.61
N ARG A 609 -13.89 -3.25 -4.74
CA ARG A 609 -14.31 -2.23 -3.76
C ARG A 609 -15.83 -2.16 -3.62
N LEU A 610 -16.56 -2.15 -4.73
CA LEU A 610 -18.03 -2.13 -4.73
C LEU A 610 -18.60 -3.41 -4.08
N GLN A 611 -18.09 -4.56 -4.47
CA GLN A 611 -18.50 -5.83 -3.88
C GLN A 611 -18.18 -5.90 -2.39
N ARG A 612 -17.02 -5.40 -1.99
CA ARG A 612 -16.58 -5.33 -0.57
C ARG A 612 -17.51 -4.45 0.24
N ALA A 613 -17.84 -3.25 -0.26
CA ALA A 613 -18.73 -2.33 0.46
C ALA A 613 -20.09 -2.99 0.74
N THR A 614 -20.71 -3.58 -0.27
CA THR A 614 -22.00 -4.29 -0.13
C THR A 614 -21.87 -5.48 0.82
N PHE A 615 -20.80 -6.27 0.69
CA PHE A 615 -20.58 -7.45 1.52
C PHE A 615 -20.38 -7.08 3.00
N TYR A 616 -19.57 -6.07 3.28
CA TYR A 616 -19.34 -5.64 4.66
C TYR A 616 -20.56 -4.95 5.28
N ASP A 617 -21.39 -4.29 4.50
CA ASP A 617 -22.66 -3.76 5.00
C ASP A 617 -23.59 -4.90 5.44
N ASP A 618 -23.72 -5.96 4.67
CA ASP A 618 -24.49 -7.15 5.04
C ASP A 618 -23.90 -7.84 6.28
N ARG A 619 -22.58 -7.98 6.33
CA ARG A 619 -21.85 -8.54 7.48
C ARG A 619 -22.05 -7.71 8.75
N ASN A 620 -21.93 -6.40 8.65
CA ASN A 620 -22.12 -5.49 9.77
C ASN A 620 -23.57 -5.47 10.29
N ARG A 621 -24.56 -5.70 9.41
CA ARG A 621 -25.95 -5.91 9.84
C ARG A 621 -26.07 -7.15 10.72
N VAL A 622 -25.42 -8.26 10.35
CA VAL A 622 -25.40 -9.48 11.17
C VAL A 622 -24.71 -9.23 12.52
N ILE A 623 -23.61 -8.49 12.54
CA ILE A 623 -22.89 -8.14 13.78
C ILE A 623 -23.75 -7.21 14.66
N GLY A 624 -24.42 -6.23 14.05
CA GLY A 624 -25.16 -5.18 14.75
C GLY A 624 -26.54 -5.58 15.25
N GLN A 625 -27.11 -6.67 14.75
CA GLN A 625 -28.48 -7.09 15.04
C GLN A 625 -28.54 -7.88 16.36
N ASP A 626 -29.40 -7.43 17.28
CA ASP A 626 -29.54 -8.06 18.60
C ASP A 626 -30.41 -9.33 18.58
N ASP A 627 -31.34 -9.45 17.62
CA ASP A 627 -32.14 -10.66 17.39
C ASP A 627 -32.00 -11.12 15.93
N LEU A 628 -31.38 -12.27 15.73
CA LEU A 628 -31.04 -12.82 14.41
C LEU A 628 -32.08 -13.84 13.90
N GLN A 629 -33.11 -14.21 14.69
CA GLN A 629 -34.05 -15.25 14.31
C GLN A 629 -34.68 -15.02 12.92
N LYS A 630 -35.24 -13.82 12.69
CA LYS A 630 -35.85 -13.48 11.38
C LYS A 630 -34.83 -13.52 10.22
N THR A 631 -33.58 -13.21 10.50
CA THR A 631 -32.51 -13.26 9.49
C THR A 631 -32.14 -14.70 9.18
N VAL A 632 -32.04 -15.56 10.18
CA VAL A 632 -31.79 -17.00 10.03
C VAL A 632 -32.94 -17.63 9.24
N ASP A 633 -34.21 -17.38 9.61
CA ASP A 633 -35.36 -17.93 8.92
C ASP A 633 -35.39 -17.56 7.42
N ARG A 634 -35.09 -16.30 7.11
CA ARG A 634 -34.99 -15.83 5.73
C ARG A 634 -33.85 -16.51 4.98
N TRP A 635 -32.67 -16.66 5.58
CA TRP A 635 -31.53 -17.28 4.93
C TRP A 635 -31.73 -18.79 4.75
N VAL A 636 -32.31 -19.46 5.72
CA VAL A 636 -32.67 -20.88 5.62
C VAL A 636 -33.66 -21.09 4.46
N ASN A 637 -34.72 -20.26 4.41
CA ASN A 637 -35.69 -20.35 3.31
C ASN A 637 -35.04 -20.13 1.93
N GLN A 638 -34.20 -19.10 1.80
CA GLN A 638 -33.53 -18.83 0.53
C GLN A 638 -32.49 -19.90 0.16
N GLY A 639 -31.76 -20.42 1.15
CA GLY A 639 -30.79 -21.50 0.92
C GLY A 639 -31.46 -22.80 0.50
N ILE A 640 -32.60 -23.15 1.09
CA ILE A 640 -33.41 -24.31 0.66
C ILE A 640 -33.82 -24.13 -0.81
N GLU A 641 -34.32 -22.96 -1.22
CA GLU A 641 -34.66 -22.73 -2.63
C GLU A 641 -33.44 -22.95 -3.55
N PHE A 642 -32.24 -22.50 -3.16
CA PHE A 642 -31.06 -22.76 -3.98
C PHE A 642 -30.64 -24.23 -4.03
N PHE A 643 -30.90 -25.02 -3.00
CA PHE A 643 -30.73 -26.48 -3.07
C PHE A 643 -31.72 -27.08 -4.03
N LEU A 644 -33.00 -26.65 -3.96
CA LEU A 644 -34.06 -27.15 -4.82
C LEU A 644 -33.85 -26.80 -6.31
N ASP A 645 -33.27 -25.62 -6.60
CA ASP A 645 -32.96 -25.17 -7.96
C ASP A 645 -31.86 -25.99 -8.66
N LYS A 646 -31.10 -26.81 -7.94
CA LYS A 646 -30.03 -27.64 -8.49
C LYS A 646 -30.51 -28.98 -9.02
N HIS A 647 -31.72 -29.39 -8.70
CA HIS A 647 -32.25 -30.69 -9.03
C HIS A 647 -33.60 -30.54 -9.75
N GLU A 648 -33.73 -31.12 -10.94
CA GLU A 648 -34.97 -31.10 -11.71
C GLU A 648 -35.95 -32.21 -11.27
N HIS A 649 -35.40 -33.32 -10.75
CA HIS A 649 -36.19 -34.46 -10.30
C HIS A 649 -35.81 -34.85 -8.87
N TRP A 650 -36.79 -35.16 -8.06
CA TRP A 650 -36.68 -35.55 -6.66
C TRP A 650 -37.05 -37.00 -6.46
N ASP A 651 -36.07 -37.86 -6.26
CA ASP A 651 -36.25 -39.23 -5.79
C ASP A 651 -35.78 -39.38 -4.33
N SER A 652 -36.13 -40.47 -3.69
CA SER A 652 -35.73 -40.71 -2.29
C SER A 652 -34.21 -40.75 -2.08
N VAL A 653 -33.46 -41.18 -3.11
CA VAL A 653 -31.99 -41.24 -3.04
C VAL A 653 -31.36 -39.85 -3.14
N ALA A 654 -31.86 -38.98 -4.03
CA ALA A 654 -31.42 -37.61 -4.15
C ALA A 654 -31.71 -36.81 -2.87
N ILE A 655 -32.90 -36.99 -2.28
CA ILE A 655 -33.28 -36.34 -1.03
C ILE A 655 -32.43 -36.85 0.13
N LYS A 656 -32.17 -38.15 0.27
CA LYS A 656 -31.29 -38.72 1.30
C LYS A 656 -29.85 -38.15 1.18
N ARG A 657 -29.32 -38.07 -0.04
CA ARG A 657 -28.01 -37.47 -0.29
C ARG A 657 -27.99 -36.01 0.12
N LEU A 658 -29.00 -35.22 -0.25
CA LEU A 658 -29.08 -33.81 0.11
C LEU A 658 -29.14 -33.65 1.63
N VAL A 659 -29.99 -34.41 2.33
CA VAL A 659 -30.15 -34.35 3.77
C VAL A 659 -28.86 -34.73 4.49
N ASN A 660 -28.24 -35.85 4.12
CA ASN A 660 -26.99 -36.30 4.75
C ASN A 660 -25.80 -35.38 4.46
N HIS A 661 -25.82 -34.67 3.34
CA HIS A 661 -24.70 -33.72 3.01
C HIS A 661 -24.82 -32.36 3.68
N HIS A 662 -26.06 -31.92 3.92
CA HIS A 662 -26.26 -30.50 4.30
C HIS A 662 -27.08 -30.30 5.58
N PHE A 663 -27.76 -31.32 6.11
CA PHE A 663 -28.69 -31.12 7.22
C PHE A 663 -28.38 -31.94 8.48
N THR A 664 -28.04 -33.22 8.34
CA THR A 664 -27.76 -34.08 9.52
C THR A 664 -26.85 -35.25 9.15
N TYR A 665 -26.10 -35.74 10.15
CA TYR A 665 -25.31 -36.96 10.06
C TYR A 665 -26.08 -38.18 10.56
N GLU A 666 -27.26 -37.97 11.17
CA GLU A 666 -28.10 -39.05 11.66
C GLU A 666 -28.88 -39.66 10.50
N ALA A 667 -29.16 -40.95 10.62
CA ALA A 667 -30.04 -41.62 9.67
C ALA A 667 -31.46 -41.05 9.78
N VAL A 668 -32.00 -40.60 8.66
CA VAL A 668 -33.34 -39.98 8.61
C VAL A 668 -34.24 -40.87 7.78
N ASP A 669 -35.37 -41.23 8.36
CA ASP A 669 -36.45 -41.86 7.66
C ASP A 669 -37.24 -40.81 6.85
N LEU A 670 -37.25 -40.98 5.53
CA LEU A 670 -37.98 -40.09 4.65
C LEU A 670 -39.46 -40.50 4.60
N PRO A 671 -40.39 -39.55 4.62
CA PRO A 671 -41.77 -39.81 4.32
C PRO A 671 -41.95 -40.41 2.91
N ASP A 672 -42.86 -41.39 2.76
CA ASP A 672 -43.08 -42.14 1.50
C ASP A 672 -43.57 -41.26 0.32
N ASN A 673 -44.04 -40.05 0.56
CA ASN A 673 -44.69 -39.17 -0.42
C ASN A 673 -43.84 -37.96 -0.87
N LEU A 674 -42.52 -37.99 -0.78
CA LEU A 674 -41.65 -36.88 -1.18
C LEU A 674 -41.26 -37.00 -2.67
N SER A 675 -42.16 -36.65 -3.57
CA SER A 675 -41.93 -36.65 -5.02
C SER A 675 -42.04 -35.26 -5.67
N ASP A 676 -42.60 -34.28 -4.97
CA ASP A 676 -42.83 -32.94 -5.48
C ASP A 676 -41.94 -31.91 -4.77
N ARG A 677 -41.48 -30.89 -5.52
CA ARG A 677 -40.61 -29.81 -5.03
C ARG A 677 -41.18 -29.12 -3.78
N GLU A 678 -42.49 -28.90 -3.72
CA GLU A 678 -43.12 -28.23 -2.58
C GLU A 678 -43.13 -29.13 -1.32
N GLN A 679 -43.38 -30.42 -1.49
CA GLN A 679 -43.30 -31.36 -0.38
C GLN A 679 -41.90 -31.47 0.19
N VAL A 680 -40.87 -31.51 -0.66
CA VAL A 680 -39.46 -31.50 -0.25
C VAL A 680 -39.13 -30.21 0.45
N ARG A 681 -39.59 -29.05 -0.04
CA ARG A 681 -39.41 -27.75 0.60
C ARG A 681 -39.97 -27.74 2.03
N VAL A 682 -41.22 -28.15 2.21
CA VAL A 682 -41.87 -28.19 3.51
C VAL A 682 -41.16 -29.14 4.46
N TYR A 683 -40.76 -30.30 3.97
CA TYR A 683 -39.98 -31.27 4.74
C TYR A 683 -38.65 -30.70 5.22
N LEU A 684 -37.83 -30.10 4.32
CA LEU A 684 -36.53 -29.49 4.67
C LEU A 684 -36.71 -28.35 5.67
N LYS A 685 -37.73 -27.51 5.55
CA LYS A 685 -38.03 -26.46 6.52
C LYS A 685 -38.32 -27.00 7.91
N ARG A 686 -39.16 -28.06 7.97
CA ARG A 686 -39.49 -28.74 9.24
C ARG A 686 -38.23 -29.35 9.87
N LEU A 687 -37.42 -30.03 9.07
CA LEU A 687 -36.17 -30.63 9.51
C LEU A 687 -35.20 -29.56 10.08
N CYS A 688 -35.03 -28.43 9.39
CA CYS A 688 -34.23 -27.33 9.88
C CYS A 688 -34.72 -26.82 11.23
N GLN A 689 -36.03 -26.63 11.38
CA GLN A 689 -36.59 -26.13 12.63
C GLN A 689 -36.36 -27.14 13.77
N GLN A 690 -36.59 -28.43 13.54
CA GLN A 690 -36.34 -29.46 14.52
C GLN A 690 -34.88 -29.48 15.00
N ILE A 691 -33.93 -29.40 14.08
CA ILE A 691 -32.50 -29.38 14.43
C ILE A 691 -32.13 -28.12 15.22
N ILE A 692 -32.69 -26.96 14.82
CA ILE A 692 -32.45 -25.70 15.55
C ILE A 692 -33.04 -25.77 16.95
N ASP A 693 -34.25 -26.26 17.10
CA ASP A 693 -34.94 -26.42 18.39
C ASP A 693 -34.15 -27.39 19.31
N GLN A 694 -33.67 -28.49 18.76
CA GLN A 694 -32.81 -29.45 19.48
C GLN A 694 -31.51 -28.79 19.96
N LYS A 695 -30.85 -27.98 19.12
CA LYS A 695 -29.68 -27.24 19.52
C LYS A 695 -29.98 -26.15 20.56
N ALA A 696 -31.14 -25.49 20.45
CA ALA A 696 -31.60 -24.51 21.41
C ALA A 696 -31.79 -25.08 22.81
N THR A 697 -32.19 -26.37 22.95
CA THR A 697 -32.31 -27.01 24.28
C THR A 697 -30.94 -27.18 24.98
N THR A 698 -29.85 -27.23 24.23
CA THR A 698 -28.47 -27.31 24.79
C THR A 698 -27.98 -25.95 25.28
N LEU A 699 -28.59 -24.85 24.85
CA LEU A 699 -28.24 -23.49 25.17
C LEU A 699 -29.10 -22.97 26.33
N ILE A 700 -28.50 -22.27 27.30
CA ILE A 700 -29.16 -21.84 28.53
C ILE A 700 -29.89 -20.50 28.34
N THR A 701 -29.37 -19.62 27.46
CA THR A 701 -29.88 -18.25 27.27
C THR A 701 -30.18 -17.92 25.82
N LYS A 702 -31.13 -17.00 25.61
CA LYS A 702 -31.46 -16.44 24.28
C LYS A 702 -30.21 -15.74 23.67
N GLU A 703 -29.35 -15.18 24.50
CA GLU A 703 -28.10 -14.52 24.06
C GLU A 703 -27.11 -15.53 23.49
N GLN A 704 -27.01 -16.73 24.11
CA GLN A 704 -26.19 -17.82 23.58
C GLN A 704 -26.72 -18.32 22.23
N LEU A 705 -28.04 -18.41 22.05
CA LEU A 705 -28.65 -18.78 20.76
C LEU A 705 -28.36 -17.71 19.69
N ASN A 706 -28.49 -16.42 19.99
CA ASN A 706 -28.11 -15.36 19.08
C ASN A 706 -26.61 -15.37 18.74
N THR A 707 -25.76 -15.68 19.71
CA THR A 707 -24.32 -15.84 19.49
C THR A 707 -24.02 -17.03 18.58
N PHE A 708 -24.76 -18.12 18.72
CA PHE A 708 -24.69 -19.27 17.81
C PHE A 708 -25.06 -18.88 16.39
N TYR A 709 -26.22 -18.24 16.21
CA TYR A 709 -26.65 -17.76 14.90
C TYR A 709 -25.63 -16.83 14.26
N ARG A 710 -25.11 -15.87 15.02
CA ARG A 710 -24.11 -14.91 14.56
C ARG A 710 -22.84 -15.60 14.09
N LYS A 711 -22.31 -16.57 14.87
CA LYS A 711 -21.13 -17.34 14.47
C LYS A 711 -21.38 -18.13 13.18
N CYS A 712 -22.53 -18.81 13.04
CA CYS A 712 -22.87 -19.59 11.84
C CYS A 712 -22.96 -18.72 10.59
N LEU A 713 -23.66 -17.58 10.67
CA LEU A 713 -23.85 -16.67 9.55
C LEU A 713 -22.52 -15.98 9.15
N LEU A 714 -21.74 -15.48 10.13
CA LEU A 714 -20.46 -14.83 9.86
C LEU A 714 -19.45 -15.80 9.27
N THR A 715 -19.33 -17.01 9.78
CA THR A 715 -18.42 -18.02 9.21
C THR A 715 -18.79 -18.35 7.77
N ALA A 716 -20.08 -18.48 7.45
CA ALA A 716 -20.56 -18.72 6.10
C ALA A 716 -20.23 -17.54 5.15
N LEU A 717 -20.43 -16.29 5.62
CA LEU A 717 -20.08 -15.09 4.88
C LEU A 717 -18.56 -15.02 4.65
N ASP A 718 -17.78 -15.09 5.72
CA ASP A 718 -16.32 -14.89 5.67
C ASP A 718 -15.62 -15.93 4.81
N THR A 719 -16.05 -17.20 4.90
CA THR A 719 -15.54 -18.27 4.03
C THR A 719 -15.89 -18.02 2.57
N SER A 720 -17.12 -17.58 2.28
CA SER A 720 -17.54 -17.30 0.91
C SER A 720 -16.85 -16.08 0.34
N TRP A 721 -16.64 -15.05 1.15
CA TRP A 721 -15.88 -13.86 0.75
C TRP A 721 -14.41 -14.17 0.47
N THR A 722 -13.77 -14.99 1.30
CA THR A 722 -12.40 -15.46 1.07
C THR A 722 -12.27 -16.16 -0.29
N ASP A 723 -13.24 -17.02 -0.64
CA ASP A 723 -13.26 -17.68 -1.95
C ASP A 723 -13.45 -16.69 -3.10
N GLN A 724 -14.26 -15.63 -2.92
CA GLN A 724 -14.47 -14.58 -3.91
C GLN A 724 -13.20 -13.76 -4.16
N VAL A 725 -12.57 -13.30 -3.10
CA VAL A 725 -11.33 -12.49 -3.20
C VAL A 725 -10.23 -13.31 -3.88
N ASP A 726 -10.10 -14.57 -3.52
CA ASP A 726 -9.14 -15.48 -4.11
C ASP A 726 -9.43 -15.75 -5.60
N TYR A 727 -10.70 -15.92 -5.96
CA TYR A 727 -11.12 -16.04 -7.37
C TYR A 727 -10.79 -14.79 -8.17
N LEU A 728 -11.08 -13.59 -7.64
CA LEU A 728 -10.80 -12.32 -8.31
C LEU A 728 -9.30 -12.05 -8.48
N ASN A 729 -8.48 -12.39 -7.48
CA ASN A 729 -7.04 -12.31 -7.58
C ASN A 729 -6.50 -13.26 -8.67
N THR A 730 -7.05 -14.47 -8.73
CA THR A 730 -6.69 -15.43 -9.78
C THR A 730 -7.14 -14.92 -11.15
N LEU A 731 -8.36 -14.42 -11.28
CA LEU A 731 -8.90 -13.87 -12.52
C LEU A 731 -8.02 -12.73 -13.05
N ARG A 732 -7.59 -11.81 -12.16
CA ARG A 732 -6.71 -10.70 -12.49
C ARG A 732 -5.38 -11.16 -13.09
N SER A 733 -4.82 -12.28 -12.63
CA SER A 733 -3.51 -12.76 -13.08
C SER A 733 -3.48 -13.22 -14.55
N TYR A 734 -4.62 -13.64 -15.11
CA TYR A 734 -4.70 -14.17 -16.48
C TYR A 734 -5.63 -13.38 -17.42
N VAL A 735 -6.49 -12.50 -16.90
CA VAL A 735 -7.42 -11.74 -17.77
C VAL A 735 -6.69 -10.82 -18.76
N GLY A 736 -5.47 -10.38 -18.43
CA GLY A 736 -4.64 -9.57 -19.32
C GLY A 736 -4.24 -10.29 -20.63
N SER A 737 -4.14 -11.62 -20.63
CA SER A 737 -3.84 -12.39 -21.84
C SER A 737 -4.97 -12.38 -22.88
N TRP A 738 -6.19 -12.05 -22.47
CA TRP A 738 -7.35 -12.00 -23.36
C TRP A 738 -7.43 -10.75 -24.22
N SER A 739 -6.69 -9.69 -23.85
CA SER A 739 -6.50 -8.53 -24.72
C SER A 739 -5.79 -8.91 -26.03
N LEU A 740 -4.96 -9.97 -25.99
CA LEU A 740 -4.31 -10.54 -27.17
C LEU A 740 -5.31 -11.23 -28.10
N ALA A 741 -6.48 -11.63 -27.59
CA ALA A 741 -7.58 -12.21 -28.37
C ALA A 741 -8.64 -11.17 -28.81
N GLY A 742 -8.31 -9.86 -28.75
CA GLY A 742 -9.18 -8.77 -29.22
C GLY A 742 -10.37 -8.46 -28.30
N ARG A 743 -10.39 -8.98 -27.04
CA ARG A 743 -11.45 -8.67 -26.06
C ARG A 743 -10.94 -7.64 -25.04
N ASP A 744 -11.82 -6.70 -24.66
CA ASP A 744 -11.50 -5.77 -23.56
C ASP A 744 -11.38 -6.55 -22.24
N SER A 745 -10.17 -6.61 -21.73
CA SER A 745 -9.86 -7.32 -20.49
C SER A 745 -10.62 -6.77 -19.27
N GLY A 746 -10.91 -5.47 -19.23
CA GLY A 746 -11.68 -4.83 -18.18
C GLY A 746 -13.14 -5.26 -18.19
N TYR A 747 -13.77 -5.29 -19.37
CA TYR A 747 -15.16 -5.74 -19.51
C TYR A 747 -15.31 -7.20 -19.09
N VAL A 748 -14.46 -8.08 -19.60
CA VAL A 748 -14.49 -9.51 -19.27
C VAL A 748 -14.24 -9.75 -17.78
N TYR A 749 -13.33 -8.98 -17.17
CA TYR A 749 -13.10 -9.05 -15.73
C TYR A 749 -14.37 -8.68 -14.95
N ASN A 750 -14.99 -7.55 -15.27
CA ASN A 750 -16.17 -7.05 -14.58
C ASN A 750 -17.36 -8.01 -14.70
N GLU A 751 -17.63 -8.54 -15.90
CA GLU A 751 -18.68 -9.53 -16.15
C GLU A 751 -18.48 -10.79 -15.29
N ARG A 752 -17.29 -11.35 -15.31
CA ARG A 752 -16.97 -12.55 -14.52
C ARG A 752 -16.98 -12.30 -13.02
N ALA A 753 -16.49 -11.15 -12.59
CA ALA A 753 -16.52 -10.74 -11.19
C ALA A 753 -17.95 -10.59 -10.68
N TYR A 754 -18.85 -10.00 -11.48
CA TYR A 754 -20.27 -9.89 -11.16
C TYR A 754 -20.94 -11.26 -11.04
N ASN A 755 -20.75 -12.13 -12.03
CA ASN A 755 -21.32 -13.48 -12.04
C ASN A 755 -20.80 -14.33 -10.86
N ALA A 756 -19.53 -14.18 -10.50
CA ALA A 756 -18.96 -14.85 -9.35
C ALA A 756 -19.55 -14.32 -8.03
N TYR A 757 -19.80 -13.02 -7.92
CA TYR A 757 -20.42 -12.42 -6.74
C TYR A 757 -21.87 -12.89 -6.53
N GLN A 758 -22.66 -13.02 -7.60
CA GLN A 758 -24.01 -13.60 -7.52
C GLN A 758 -23.98 -15.06 -7.02
N LYS A 759 -23.01 -15.84 -7.51
CA LYS A 759 -22.78 -17.21 -7.02
C LYS A 759 -22.32 -17.25 -5.56
N LEU A 760 -21.50 -16.28 -5.13
CA LEU A 760 -21.07 -16.13 -3.74
C LEU A 760 -22.27 -15.95 -2.80
N LEU A 761 -23.19 -15.04 -3.12
CA LEU A 761 -24.37 -14.77 -2.28
C LEU A 761 -25.25 -16.02 -2.10
N LYS A 762 -25.39 -16.83 -3.15
CA LYS A 762 -26.08 -18.13 -3.07
C LYS A 762 -25.31 -19.12 -2.18
N LYS A 763 -23.99 -19.26 -2.41
CA LYS A 763 -23.13 -20.16 -1.63
C LYS A 763 -23.08 -19.79 -0.14
N ALA A 764 -23.05 -18.49 0.19
CA ALA A 764 -23.05 -18.05 1.58
C ALA A 764 -24.30 -18.51 2.34
N LYS A 765 -25.48 -18.45 1.70
CA LYS A 765 -26.74 -18.92 2.30
C LYS A 765 -26.78 -20.44 2.46
N MET A 766 -26.27 -21.18 1.48
CA MET A 766 -26.15 -22.63 1.57
C MET A 766 -25.19 -23.03 2.70
N ARG A 767 -24.02 -22.40 2.79
CA ARG A 767 -23.06 -22.63 3.87
C ARG A 767 -23.61 -22.23 5.25
N ALA A 768 -24.48 -21.21 5.29
CA ALA A 768 -25.15 -20.87 6.55
C ALA A 768 -26.05 -22.01 7.03
N ILE A 769 -26.75 -22.69 6.12
CA ILE A 769 -27.48 -23.92 6.44
C ILE A 769 -26.52 -24.99 6.94
N ASP A 770 -25.45 -25.29 6.21
CA ASP A 770 -24.47 -26.28 6.64
C ASP A 770 -23.95 -25.97 8.05
N ASN A 771 -23.60 -24.73 8.32
CA ASN A 771 -23.11 -24.28 9.62
C ASN A 771 -24.17 -24.38 10.73
N LEU A 772 -25.43 -24.04 10.44
CA LEU A 772 -26.52 -24.13 11.39
C LEU A 772 -26.88 -25.60 11.71
N MET A 773 -26.89 -26.43 10.69
CA MET A 773 -27.37 -27.82 10.79
C MET A 773 -26.26 -28.78 11.28
N LEU A 774 -25.06 -28.70 10.68
CA LEU A 774 -24.00 -29.68 10.89
C LEU A 774 -23.03 -29.34 12.00
N SER A 775 -23.02 -28.10 12.53
CA SER A 775 -22.10 -27.72 13.60
C SER A 775 -22.39 -28.44 14.91
N ILE A 776 -21.34 -28.74 15.64
CA ILE A 776 -21.41 -29.26 17.02
C ILE A 776 -21.29 -28.09 17.98
N ILE A 777 -22.22 -28.03 18.94
CA ILE A 777 -22.25 -26.99 19.98
C ILE A 777 -21.96 -27.58 21.35
N SER A 778 -21.19 -26.87 22.16
CA SER A 778 -20.91 -27.20 23.55
C SER A 778 -20.71 -25.94 24.39
N LEU A 779 -20.84 -26.05 25.69
CA LEU A 779 -20.50 -24.99 26.64
C LEU A 779 -19.19 -25.33 27.34
N ASN A 780 -18.27 -24.38 27.41
CA ASN A 780 -17.02 -24.55 28.14
C ASN A 780 -17.27 -24.42 29.67
N LYS A 781 -16.22 -24.67 30.49
CA LYS A 781 -16.26 -24.55 31.96
C LYS A 781 -16.68 -23.15 32.47
N LYS A 782 -16.68 -22.13 31.59
CA LYS A 782 -17.12 -20.74 31.93
C LYS A 782 -18.51 -20.43 31.33
N ASN A 783 -19.28 -21.45 30.94
CA ASN A 783 -20.57 -21.29 30.26
C ASN A 783 -20.52 -20.47 28.95
N GLN A 784 -19.37 -20.43 28.29
CA GLN A 784 -19.24 -19.76 27.01
C GLN A 784 -19.47 -20.77 25.87
N LEU A 785 -20.20 -20.34 24.86
CA LEU A 785 -20.53 -21.15 23.70
C LEU A 785 -19.29 -21.46 22.83
N VAL A 786 -19.01 -22.73 22.65
CA VAL A 786 -18.04 -23.25 21.69
C VAL A 786 -18.82 -23.85 20.52
N VAL A 787 -18.55 -23.40 19.32
CA VAL A 787 -19.15 -23.91 18.08
C VAL A 787 -18.01 -24.50 17.26
N GLN A 788 -18.12 -25.75 16.90
CA GLN A 788 -17.20 -26.44 16.02
C GLN A 788 -17.89 -26.64 14.67
N PHE A 789 -17.33 -26.01 13.65
CA PHE A 789 -17.78 -26.17 12.26
C PHE A 789 -17.02 -27.32 11.60
N MET A 790 -17.68 -28.05 10.70
CA MET A 790 -17.12 -29.17 9.95
C MET A 790 -16.53 -28.72 8.62
#